data_8be0e2c01b72f8720981fe5b34ace3b5
#
_entry.id   8be0e2c01b72f8720981fe5b34ace3b5
#
_cell.length_a   1.000
_cell.length_b   1.000
_cell.length_c   1.000
_cell.angle_alpha   90.00
_cell.angle_beta   90.00
_cell.angle_gamma   90.00
#
_symmetry.space_group_name_H-M   'P 1'
#
loop_
_entity.id
_entity.type
_entity.pdbx_description
1 polymer ?
#
loop_
_entity_poly.entity_id
_entity_poly.type
_entity_poly.pdbx_seq_one_letter_code
_entity_poly.pdbx_strand_id
1 'polypeptide(L)'
;MYLVIAEKPSVSRAIAEVIGAQEREDGYLQGTDCMVSWCFGHLAEYVSPDAYDEKFNQWRYEDLPIIPKDWKVTVSEDKKDQFYILKRLLNSPEIEYVVNACDAGREGELIFKHVYDLSGSKKPVKRLWISSLEDSAILDGMQHLRSAEEYRHLAEAAVCRSQADWLVGMNATRAYTTKYFKKLTVGRVQTPTLAMLVERAEQISNFQKEKYFNVELDCDGIPAVKPKIFDPDEAEQLRSRCHGNEAIVTAVKETEKKVKAPKLYDLTTLQREANRIYGMTAKQTLDTAQSLYEKKLITYPRTDSQYLTEDMEQTARNVVRQIYEKYQLTGPFDQPEQPDVKKVMNNSKVTDHHAIIPTMELASSHLDELKSWEEKILFLIAVHTVMAMSKDHIYQETEIEVECQGEIFKAKGKIVLQDGWKLFENCFKNKDRMAIVDPDQEMKERMPKVTQGQTFYAVAAEKTEHFTSPPKPYSEDTLLAAMETAGNKEFDEDTEKKGLGTPATRAGIIEKLIYSQYATRKGKQILPTDDGKVLVEILPDFLKSASMTAEWENQLLLMEHGEIAPEQFMTGIKNMLTMMLNGCDAISEEETRRFQTRESIGTCPVCGSLVYESKTNFYCSNHDCHFALWKDNRYLQSMEKNMDKKMAAELLKSGCVHVKDLYSRKKNMYFEADLLMDADETGRVNFSLSFPQKKPKNKSKKK
;
A
#
# COMPACT_ATOMS: atom_id res chain seq x y z
N MET A 1 37.30 -16.36 17.51
CA MET A 1 36.60 -15.85 16.29
C MET A 1 35.23 -15.28 16.64
N TYR A 2 34.68 -14.41 15.81
CA TYR A 2 33.27 -13.95 15.97
C TYR A 2 32.41 -14.29 14.75
N LEU A 3 31.11 -14.37 14.97
CA LEU A 3 30.11 -14.67 13.91
C LEU A 3 29.24 -13.45 13.66
N VAL A 4 29.20 -12.96 12.42
CA VAL A 4 28.28 -11.92 11.96
C VAL A 4 27.07 -12.57 11.31
N ILE A 5 25.85 -12.18 11.71
CA ILE A 5 24.61 -12.65 11.11
C ILE A 5 23.84 -11.43 10.57
N ALA A 6 23.67 -11.37 9.25
CA ALA A 6 22.90 -10.34 8.59
C ALA A 6 21.51 -10.87 8.11
N GLU A 7 20.61 -9.96 7.78
CA GLU A 7 19.26 -10.31 7.35
C GLU A 7 19.24 -11.04 5.98
N LYS A 8 20.15 -10.64 5.06
CA LYS A 8 20.16 -11.09 3.66
C LYS A 8 21.55 -11.45 3.17
N PRO A 9 21.66 -12.36 2.17
CA PRO A 9 22.94 -12.74 1.59
C PRO A 9 23.73 -11.57 0.96
N SER A 10 23.03 -10.58 0.38
CA SER A 10 23.65 -9.39 -0.21
C SER A 10 24.35 -8.53 0.82
N VAL A 11 23.69 -8.27 1.95
CA VAL A 11 24.23 -7.52 3.08
C VAL A 11 25.43 -8.24 3.70
N SER A 12 25.30 -9.56 3.89
CA SER A 12 26.39 -10.40 4.39
C SER A 12 27.65 -10.34 3.52
N ARG A 13 27.49 -10.38 2.22
CA ARG A 13 28.61 -10.26 1.27
C ARG A 13 29.29 -8.89 1.36
N ALA A 14 28.51 -7.81 1.44
CA ALA A 14 29.06 -6.46 1.59
C ALA A 14 29.89 -6.33 2.90
N ILE A 15 29.34 -6.83 4.01
CA ILE A 15 30.07 -6.83 5.29
C ILE A 15 31.32 -7.71 5.22
N ALA A 16 31.19 -8.93 4.67
CA ALA A 16 32.27 -9.90 4.58
C ALA A 16 33.46 -9.39 3.74
N GLU A 17 33.18 -8.70 2.65
CA GLU A 17 34.19 -8.06 1.80
C GLU A 17 35.04 -7.08 2.59
N VAL A 18 34.38 -6.23 3.40
CA VAL A 18 35.05 -5.17 4.19
C VAL A 18 35.85 -5.74 5.36
N ILE A 19 35.34 -6.78 6.05
CA ILE A 19 36.02 -7.36 7.23
C ILE A 19 36.95 -8.52 6.86
N GLY A 20 37.14 -8.83 5.57
CA GLY A 20 38.09 -9.81 5.09
C GLY A 20 37.63 -11.28 5.17
N ALA A 21 36.32 -11.55 5.22
CA ALA A 21 35.76 -12.89 5.17
C ALA A 21 35.45 -13.28 3.70
N GLN A 22 36.45 -13.73 2.95
CA GLN A 22 36.35 -13.92 1.50
C GLN A 22 36.25 -15.40 1.07
N GLU A 23 36.58 -16.34 1.94
CA GLU A 23 36.51 -17.76 1.65
C GLU A 23 35.03 -18.21 1.66
N ARG A 24 34.57 -18.77 0.54
CA ARG A 24 33.17 -19.13 0.37
C ARG A 24 32.90 -20.56 0.84
N GLU A 25 32.03 -20.67 1.81
CA GLU A 25 31.56 -21.92 2.39
C GLU A 25 30.05 -22.10 2.15
N ASP A 26 29.53 -23.27 2.51
CA ASP A 26 28.09 -23.57 2.38
C ASP A 26 27.31 -22.78 3.45
N GLY A 27 26.57 -21.77 2.98
CA GLY A 27 25.71 -20.90 3.80
C GLY A 27 26.44 -19.86 4.65
N TYR A 28 27.76 -19.65 4.49
CA TYR A 28 28.52 -18.60 5.15
C TYR A 28 29.79 -18.22 4.39
N LEU A 29 30.46 -17.17 4.84
CA LEU A 29 31.77 -16.71 4.36
C LEU A 29 32.75 -16.77 5.51
N GLN A 30 33.97 -17.26 5.28
CA GLN A 30 35.01 -17.47 6.27
C GLN A 30 36.11 -16.43 6.09
N GLY A 31 36.54 -15.83 7.19
CA GLY A 31 37.74 -15.01 7.32
C GLY A 31 38.71 -15.60 8.35
N THR A 32 39.83 -14.92 8.59
CA THR A 32 40.82 -15.34 9.57
C THR A 32 40.27 -15.36 10.99
N ASP A 33 39.59 -14.29 11.41
CA ASP A 33 39.10 -14.09 12.77
C ASP A 33 37.55 -14.02 12.84
N CYS A 34 36.86 -14.18 11.72
CA CYS A 34 35.42 -13.99 11.64
C CYS A 34 34.77 -14.98 10.67
N MET A 35 33.48 -15.22 10.91
CA MET A 35 32.55 -15.87 9.98
C MET A 35 31.38 -14.92 9.73
N VAL A 36 30.85 -14.88 8.49
CA VAL A 36 29.69 -14.06 8.12
C VAL A 36 28.64 -14.94 7.50
N SER A 37 27.47 -15.00 8.11
CA SER A 37 26.33 -15.76 7.61
C SER A 37 25.08 -14.88 7.51
N TRP A 38 23.97 -15.42 7.06
CA TRP A 38 22.76 -14.65 6.78
C TRP A 38 21.48 -15.42 7.10
N CYS A 39 20.44 -14.66 7.35
CA CYS A 39 19.06 -15.09 7.22
C CYS A 39 18.58 -14.91 5.77
N PHE A 40 17.40 -15.42 5.43
CA PHE A 40 16.66 -15.09 4.22
C PHE A 40 15.40 -14.30 4.62
N GLY A 41 15.58 -13.15 5.31
CA GLY A 41 14.52 -12.49 6.04
C GLY A 41 14.06 -13.34 7.22
N HIS A 42 12.75 -13.41 7.50
CA HIS A 42 12.22 -14.29 8.54
C HIS A 42 12.50 -15.76 8.21
N LEU A 43 13.47 -16.37 8.89
CA LEU A 43 13.75 -17.81 8.84
C LEU A 43 12.74 -18.60 9.68
N ALA A 44 12.21 -17.97 10.72
CA ALA A 44 11.35 -18.59 11.69
C ALA A 44 10.16 -17.67 12.00
N GLU A 45 9.01 -18.30 12.26
CA GLU A 45 7.73 -17.65 12.53
C GLU A 45 6.95 -18.36 13.63
N TYR A 46 5.97 -17.70 14.22
CA TYR A 46 5.08 -18.36 15.18
C TYR A 46 4.30 -19.47 14.49
N VAL A 47 4.21 -20.61 15.20
CA VAL A 47 3.50 -21.77 14.69
C VAL A 47 2.01 -21.47 14.49
N SER A 48 1.39 -22.21 13.58
CA SER A 48 -0.06 -22.21 13.41
C SER A 48 -0.76 -22.80 14.65
N PRO A 49 -2.05 -22.49 14.89
CA PRO A 49 -2.78 -22.94 16.07
C PRO A 49 -2.80 -24.44 16.29
N ASP A 50 -2.84 -25.25 15.22
CA ASP A 50 -2.83 -26.71 15.28
C ASP A 50 -1.55 -27.28 15.88
N ALA A 51 -0.44 -26.59 15.85
CA ALA A 51 0.79 -26.98 16.53
C ALA A 51 0.74 -26.82 18.08
N TYR A 52 -0.26 -26.10 18.59
CA TYR A 52 -0.55 -26.02 20.02
C TYR A 52 -1.52 -27.11 20.49
N ASP A 53 -2.57 -27.38 19.69
CA ASP A 53 -3.58 -28.38 19.95
C ASP A 53 -4.23 -28.84 18.62
N GLU A 54 -4.28 -30.14 18.33
CA GLU A 54 -4.84 -30.68 17.09
C GLU A 54 -6.31 -30.31 16.85
N LYS A 55 -7.08 -30.02 17.91
CA LYS A 55 -8.46 -29.53 17.76
C LYS A 55 -8.55 -28.26 16.93
N PHE A 56 -7.50 -27.39 16.90
CA PHE A 56 -7.45 -26.17 16.15
C PHE A 56 -7.22 -26.35 14.63
N ASN A 57 -7.06 -27.59 14.14
CA ASN A 57 -7.08 -27.89 12.71
C ASN A 57 -8.43 -27.54 12.09
N GLN A 58 -9.51 -27.82 12.81
CA GLN A 58 -10.85 -27.40 12.42
C GLN A 58 -11.13 -26.02 13.02
N TRP A 59 -11.63 -25.12 12.16
CA TRP A 59 -12.02 -23.80 12.63
C TRP A 59 -13.41 -23.86 13.25
N ARG A 60 -13.46 -23.78 14.56
CA ARG A 60 -14.69 -23.75 15.33
C ARG A 60 -14.71 -22.48 16.17
N TYR A 61 -15.89 -21.88 16.26
CA TYR A 61 -16.06 -20.64 17.04
C TYR A 61 -15.86 -20.90 18.55
N GLU A 62 -16.29 -22.07 19.04
CA GLU A 62 -16.23 -22.48 20.45
C GLU A 62 -14.78 -22.61 20.96
N ASP A 63 -13.82 -22.76 20.07
CA ASP A 63 -12.40 -22.86 20.41
C ASP A 63 -11.71 -21.53 20.63
N LEU A 64 -12.43 -20.39 20.43
CA LEU A 64 -11.88 -19.07 20.58
C LEU A 64 -12.12 -18.45 21.96
N PRO A 65 -11.22 -17.63 22.52
CA PRO A 65 -9.96 -17.17 21.87
C PRO A 65 -8.84 -18.21 22.00
N ILE A 66 -8.01 -18.33 20.96
CA ILE A 66 -6.76 -19.09 21.01
C ILE A 66 -5.66 -18.16 21.51
N ILE A 67 -5.19 -18.40 22.73
CA ILE A 67 -4.13 -17.61 23.38
C ILE A 67 -3.05 -18.59 23.86
N PRO A 68 -1.89 -18.67 23.19
CA PRO A 68 -0.79 -19.53 23.62
C PRO A 68 -0.31 -19.14 25.02
N LYS A 69 -0.09 -20.14 25.89
CA LYS A 69 0.57 -19.94 27.18
C LYS A 69 2.07 -19.79 26.97
N ASP A 70 2.64 -20.69 26.16
CA ASP A 70 4.05 -20.68 25.77
C ASP A 70 4.12 -20.50 24.26
N TRP A 71 4.77 -19.44 23.82
CA TRP A 71 4.92 -19.14 22.41
C TRP A 71 5.91 -20.08 21.74
N LYS A 72 5.47 -20.74 20.69
CA LYS A 72 6.30 -21.65 19.89
C LYS A 72 6.63 -21.00 18.55
N VAL A 73 7.90 -21.09 18.18
CA VAL A 73 8.41 -20.61 16.90
C VAL A 73 8.92 -21.82 16.11
N THR A 74 8.69 -21.84 14.81
CA THR A 74 9.15 -22.88 13.90
C THR A 74 9.91 -22.29 12.74
N VAL A 75 10.83 -23.06 12.18
CA VAL A 75 11.58 -22.69 10.98
C VAL A 75 10.73 -23.02 9.76
N SER A 76 10.63 -22.07 8.80
CA SER A 76 9.96 -22.29 7.52
C SER A 76 10.61 -23.44 6.75
N GLU A 77 9.82 -24.32 6.15
CA GLU A 77 10.28 -25.59 5.56
C GLU A 77 11.35 -25.37 4.49
N ASP A 78 11.18 -24.38 3.65
CA ASP A 78 12.09 -23.99 2.56
C ASP A 78 13.39 -23.32 3.03
N LYS A 79 13.53 -23.02 4.32
CA LYS A 79 14.68 -22.33 4.91
C LYS A 79 15.43 -23.14 5.97
N LYS A 80 15.05 -24.39 6.15
CA LYS A 80 15.64 -25.27 7.19
C LYS A 80 17.14 -25.45 7.02
N ASP A 81 17.62 -25.62 5.80
CA ASP A 81 19.04 -25.84 5.55
C ASP A 81 19.90 -24.69 6.08
N GLN A 82 19.52 -23.45 5.76
CA GLN A 82 20.21 -22.27 6.25
C GLN A 82 20.11 -22.13 7.78
N PHE A 83 18.97 -22.45 8.36
CA PHE A 83 18.82 -22.45 9.82
C PHE A 83 19.77 -23.45 10.50
N TYR A 84 19.91 -24.67 9.97
CA TYR A 84 20.82 -25.65 10.53
C TYR A 84 22.29 -25.21 10.43
N ILE A 85 22.68 -24.52 9.35
CA ILE A 85 24.00 -23.92 9.23
C ILE A 85 24.19 -22.87 10.31
N LEU A 86 23.26 -21.92 10.46
CA LEU A 86 23.32 -20.88 11.49
C LEU A 86 23.36 -21.51 12.91
N LYS A 87 22.57 -22.54 13.18
CA LYS A 87 22.55 -23.25 14.46
C LYS A 87 23.91 -23.89 14.76
N ARG A 88 24.54 -24.50 13.77
CA ARG A 88 25.89 -25.08 13.89
C ARG A 88 26.91 -23.99 14.22
N LEU A 89 26.92 -22.89 13.46
CA LEU A 89 27.86 -21.78 13.66
C LEU A 89 27.67 -21.11 15.02
N LEU A 90 26.42 -20.81 15.41
CA LEU A 90 26.06 -20.20 16.69
C LEU A 90 26.52 -21.05 17.90
N ASN A 91 26.66 -22.36 17.74
CA ASN A 91 27.10 -23.25 18.79
C ASN A 91 28.55 -23.76 18.62
N SER A 92 29.26 -23.30 17.59
CA SER A 92 30.68 -23.67 17.40
C SER A 92 31.54 -23.18 18.55
N PRO A 93 32.42 -24.02 19.10
CA PRO A 93 33.33 -23.61 20.19
C PRO A 93 34.34 -22.53 19.75
N GLU A 94 34.58 -22.38 18.46
CA GLU A 94 35.52 -21.37 17.91
C GLU A 94 34.91 -19.96 17.95
N ILE A 95 33.60 -19.83 18.02
CA ILE A 95 32.94 -18.53 18.10
C ILE A 95 32.86 -18.05 19.54
N GLU A 96 33.43 -16.90 19.82
CA GLU A 96 33.46 -16.28 21.16
C GLU A 96 32.22 -15.41 21.39
N TYR A 97 31.82 -14.63 20.38
CA TYR A 97 30.64 -13.78 20.42
C TYR A 97 29.98 -13.66 19.02
N VAL A 98 28.76 -13.22 19.04
CA VAL A 98 27.94 -13.05 17.82
C VAL A 98 27.67 -11.57 17.58
N VAL A 99 27.69 -11.14 16.34
CA VAL A 99 27.29 -9.78 15.91
C VAL A 99 25.95 -9.87 15.18
N ASN A 100 24.90 -9.29 15.76
CA ASN A 100 23.65 -9.05 15.08
C ASN A 100 23.85 -7.90 14.08
N ALA A 101 23.88 -8.22 12.81
CA ALA A 101 23.98 -7.30 11.67
C ALA A 101 22.70 -7.35 10.79
N CYS A 102 21.57 -7.81 11.35
CA CYS A 102 20.27 -7.64 10.69
C CYS A 102 19.91 -6.16 10.60
N ASP A 103 18.99 -5.83 9.70
CA ASP A 103 18.58 -4.46 9.46
C ASP A 103 18.29 -3.73 10.78
N ALA A 104 18.69 -2.47 10.90
CA ALA A 104 18.49 -1.69 12.11
C ALA A 104 16.99 -1.35 12.26
N GLY A 105 16.38 -1.82 13.35
CA GLY A 105 14.95 -1.65 13.63
C GLY A 105 14.30 -2.91 14.21
N ARG A 106 13.01 -2.78 14.59
CA ARG A 106 12.21 -3.86 15.21
C ARG A 106 12.23 -5.17 14.41
N GLU A 107 12.14 -5.07 13.08
CA GLU A 107 12.07 -6.25 12.20
C GLU A 107 13.36 -7.07 12.26
N GLY A 108 14.52 -6.39 12.13
CA GLY A 108 15.82 -7.07 12.21
C GLY A 108 16.10 -7.66 13.60
N GLU A 109 15.65 -6.99 14.68
CA GLU A 109 15.73 -7.54 16.03
C GLU A 109 14.90 -8.82 16.17
N LEU A 110 13.68 -8.85 15.63
CA LEU A 110 12.82 -10.03 15.65
C LEU A 110 13.42 -11.20 14.87
N ILE A 111 13.91 -10.93 13.66
CA ILE A 111 14.56 -11.95 12.81
C ILE A 111 15.74 -12.59 13.52
N PHE A 112 16.65 -11.78 14.04
CA PHE A 112 17.82 -12.26 14.76
C PHE A 112 17.41 -13.05 16.03
N LYS A 113 16.50 -12.48 16.83
CA LYS A 113 16.06 -13.09 18.10
C LYS A 113 15.46 -14.47 17.88
N HIS A 114 14.58 -14.65 16.91
CA HIS A 114 13.98 -15.96 16.63
C HIS A 114 15.03 -17.01 16.25
N VAL A 115 16.00 -16.64 15.41
CA VAL A 115 17.09 -17.55 15.01
C VAL A 115 18.01 -17.88 16.20
N TYR A 116 18.39 -16.86 16.96
CA TYR A 116 19.26 -17.00 18.10
C TYR A 116 18.62 -17.90 19.19
N ASP A 117 17.38 -17.61 19.57
CA ASP A 117 16.65 -18.38 20.59
C ASP A 117 16.44 -19.85 20.16
N LEU A 118 16.02 -20.08 18.91
CA LEU A 118 15.85 -21.46 18.37
C LEU A 118 17.16 -22.23 18.24
N SER A 119 18.26 -21.54 18.06
CA SER A 119 19.59 -22.20 18.02
C SER A 119 20.01 -22.79 19.36
N GLY A 120 19.49 -22.23 20.46
CA GLY A 120 19.87 -22.56 21.85
C GLY A 120 21.23 -22.01 22.26
N SER A 121 21.85 -21.12 21.47
CA SER A 121 23.14 -20.49 21.79
C SER A 121 23.04 -19.64 23.07
N LYS A 122 24.17 -19.53 23.79
CA LYS A 122 24.34 -18.68 24.98
C LYS A 122 25.50 -17.71 24.83
N LYS A 123 26.00 -17.52 23.63
CA LYS A 123 27.12 -16.65 23.34
C LYS A 123 26.79 -15.18 23.53
N PRO A 124 27.72 -14.34 23.99
CA PRO A 124 27.48 -12.89 24.04
C PRO A 124 27.12 -12.34 22.66
N VAL A 125 26.15 -11.41 22.62
CA VAL A 125 25.69 -10.77 21.39
C VAL A 125 26.07 -9.29 21.42
N LYS A 126 26.62 -8.81 20.31
CA LYS A 126 26.85 -7.39 20.02
C LYS A 126 25.99 -6.96 18.85
N ARG A 127 25.74 -5.68 18.71
CA ARG A 127 24.90 -5.08 17.66
C ARG A 127 25.72 -4.22 16.72
N LEU A 128 25.70 -4.52 15.43
CA LEU A 128 26.13 -3.64 14.35
C LEU A 128 24.92 -2.81 13.89
N TRP A 129 24.99 -1.48 14.07
CA TRP A 129 23.94 -0.55 13.69
C TRP A 129 24.45 0.40 12.60
N ILE A 130 24.05 0.18 11.36
CA ILE A 130 24.50 0.95 10.19
C ILE A 130 23.32 1.34 9.31
N SER A 131 23.40 2.50 8.68
CA SER A 131 22.39 3.05 7.77
C SER A 131 22.82 3.02 6.29
N SER A 132 24.07 2.59 6.03
CA SER A 132 24.63 2.45 4.68
C SER A 132 25.50 1.19 4.60
N LEU A 133 25.62 0.63 3.39
CA LEU A 133 26.53 -0.49 3.09
C LEU A 133 27.85 -0.02 2.45
N GLU A 134 28.15 1.28 2.49
CA GLU A 134 29.46 1.79 2.12
C GLU A 134 30.53 1.22 3.02
N ASP A 135 31.70 0.95 2.45
CA ASP A 135 32.81 0.30 3.17
C ASP A 135 33.22 1.08 4.43
N SER A 136 33.24 2.41 4.35
CA SER A 136 33.51 3.30 5.48
C SER A 136 32.51 3.15 6.62
N ALA A 137 31.21 3.06 6.30
CA ALA A 137 30.15 2.91 7.28
C ALA A 137 30.20 1.54 7.98
N ILE A 138 30.51 0.47 7.21
CA ILE A 138 30.71 -0.87 7.78
C ILE A 138 31.93 -0.91 8.71
N LEU A 139 33.06 -0.34 8.29
CA LEU A 139 34.26 -0.28 9.10
C LEU A 139 34.05 0.47 10.41
N ASP A 140 33.44 1.66 10.34
CA ASP A 140 33.12 2.46 11.52
C ASP A 140 32.18 1.71 12.47
N GLY A 141 31.10 1.13 11.94
CA GLY A 141 30.14 0.35 12.71
C GLY A 141 30.77 -0.88 13.39
N MET A 142 31.67 -1.57 12.71
CA MET A 142 32.41 -2.71 13.29
C MET A 142 33.39 -2.30 14.40
N GLN A 143 33.93 -1.09 14.35
CA GLN A 143 34.77 -0.53 15.43
C GLN A 143 33.92 -0.09 16.63
N HIS A 144 32.64 0.27 16.42
CA HIS A 144 31.75 0.81 17.44
C HIS A 144 30.58 -0.13 17.75
N LEU A 145 30.83 -1.45 17.77
CA LEU A 145 29.78 -2.44 18.11
C LEU A 145 29.23 -2.18 19.52
N ARG A 146 27.90 -2.11 19.62
CA ARG A 146 27.16 -1.88 20.86
C ARG A 146 26.77 -3.21 21.53
N SER A 147 26.42 -3.16 22.83
CA SER A 147 25.87 -4.30 23.52
C SER A 147 24.44 -4.59 23.04
N ALA A 148 24.09 -5.86 22.87
CA ALA A 148 22.69 -6.23 22.57
C ALA A 148 21.72 -5.83 23.70
N GLU A 149 22.18 -5.66 24.94
CA GLU A 149 21.36 -5.23 26.07
C GLU A 149 20.80 -3.80 25.88
N GLU A 150 21.51 -2.94 25.16
CA GLU A 150 21.04 -1.61 24.82
C GLU A 150 19.77 -1.64 23.92
N TYR A 151 19.58 -2.73 23.19
CA TYR A 151 18.44 -2.94 22.28
C TYR A 151 17.39 -3.89 22.84
N ARG A 152 17.46 -4.25 24.14
CA ARG A 152 16.54 -5.18 24.77
C ARG A 152 15.09 -4.74 24.66
N HIS A 153 14.78 -3.49 24.94
CA HIS A 153 13.42 -2.96 24.87
C HIS A 153 12.90 -2.91 23.43
N LEU A 154 13.75 -2.61 22.46
CA LEU A 154 13.41 -2.67 21.03
C LEU A 154 13.04 -4.11 20.61
N ALA A 155 13.81 -5.10 21.06
CA ALA A 155 13.53 -6.52 20.81
C ALA A 155 12.22 -6.98 21.51
N GLU A 156 11.97 -6.53 22.74
CA GLU A 156 10.71 -6.80 23.47
C GLU A 156 9.50 -6.21 22.72
N ALA A 157 9.58 -4.96 22.26
CA ALA A 157 8.53 -4.33 21.47
C ALA A 157 8.28 -5.07 20.13
N ALA A 158 9.35 -5.53 19.47
CA ALA A 158 9.23 -6.32 18.24
C ALA A 158 8.49 -7.64 18.46
N VAL A 159 8.84 -8.37 19.54
CA VAL A 159 8.16 -9.62 19.94
C VAL A 159 6.69 -9.36 20.28
N CYS A 160 6.40 -8.37 21.12
CA CYS A 160 5.04 -8.02 21.51
C CYS A 160 4.18 -7.65 20.31
N ARG A 161 4.71 -6.85 19.39
CA ARG A 161 4.02 -6.50 18.14
C ARG A 161 3.66 -7.73 17.33
N SER A 162 4.63 -8.63 17.11
CA SER A 162 4.41 -9.85 16.33
C SER A 162 3.39 -10.78 16.99
N GLN A 163 3.45 -10.95 18.31
CA GLN A 163 2.48 -11.74 19.07
C GLN A 163 1.08 -11.13 19.04
N ALA A 164 0.96 -9.82 19.18
CA ALA A 164 -0.32 -9.11 19.11
C ALA A 164 -0.95 -9.22 17.70
N ASP A 165 -0.17 -9.03 16.66
CA ASP A 165 -0.63 -9.17 15.27
C ASP A 165 -1.07 -10.61 14.98
N TRP A 166 -0.37 -11.63 15.52
CA TRP A 166 -0.78 -13.02 15.43
C TRP A 166 -2.11 -13.29 16.19
N LEU A 167 -2.22 -12.82 17.43
CA LEU A 167 -3.43 -13.02 18.26
C LEU A 167 -4.65 -12.41 17.58
N VAL A 168 -4.57 -11.15 17.18
CA VAL A 168 -5.72 -10.44 16.59
C VAL A 168 -6.05 -10.98 15.22
N GLY A 169 -5.05 -11.10 14.35
CA GLY A 169 -5.25 -11.57 12.98
C GLY A 169 -5.82 -12.98 12.92
N MET A 170 -5.33 -13.89 13.73
CA MET A 170 -5.75 -15.28 13.75
C MET A 170 -7.14 -15.43 14.39
N ASN A 171 -7.38 -14.88 15.59
CA ASN A 171 -8.65 -15.01 16.28
C ASN A 171 -9.78 -14.29 15.53
N ALA A 172 -9.57 -13.04 15.06
CA ALA A 172 -10.58 -12.31 14.30
C ALA A 172 -10.90 -13.01 12.97
N THR A 173 -9.87 -13.45 12.24
CA THR A 173 -10.07 -14.19 10.99
C THR A 173 -10.91 -15.45 11.20
N ARG A 174 -10.63 -16.23 12.22
CA ARG A 174 -11.40 -17.45 12.53
C ARG A 174 -12.82 -17.12 12.99
N ALA A 175 -12.99 -16.15 13.89
CA ALA A 175 -14.30 -15.78 14.42
C ALA A 175 -15.25 -15.34 13.28
N TYR A 176 -14.84 -14.39 12.46
CA TYR A 176 -15.68 -13.92 11.36
C TYR A 176 -15.83 -14.95 10.25
N THR A 177 -14.80 -15.76 9.94
CA THR A 177 -14.89 -16.83 8.95
C THR A 177 -15.91 -17.88 9.35
N THR A 178 -15.93 -18.32 10.60
CA THR A 178 -16.87 -19.33 11.10
C THR A 178 -18.29 -18.80 11.20
N LYS A 179 -18.49 -17.56 11.63
CA LYS A 179 -19.81 -16.92 11.71
C LYS A 179 -20.45 -16.67 10.35
N TYR A 180 -19.65 -16.27 9.35
CA TYR A 180 -20.19 -15.92 8.01
C TYR A 180 -19.97 -17.01 6.96
N PHE A 181 -19.43 -18.18 7.33
CA PHE A 181 -19.17 -19.31 6.43
C PHE A 181 -18.40 -18.93 5.16
N LYS A 182 -17.53 -17.91 5.25
CA LYS A 182 -16.68 -17.40 4.18
C LYS A 182 -15.33 -17.03 4.76
N LYS A 183 -14.24 -17.41 4.06
CA LYS A 183 -12.89 -17.01 4.50
C LYS A 183 -12.78 -15.48 4.50
N LEU A 184 -12.73 -14.91 5.69
CA LEU A 184 -12.59 -13.48 5.93
C LEU A 184 -11.27 -13.23 6.64
N THR A 185 -10.41 -12.42 6.03
CA THR A 185 -9.11 -12.05 6.62
C THR A 185 -9.24 -10.70 7.30
N VAL A 186 -9.01 -10.66 8.60
CA VAL A 186 -9.05 -9.47 9.42
C VAL A 186 -7.64 -9.19 9.95
N GLY A 187 -7.25 -7.95 10.02
CA GLY A 187 -5.93 -7.55 10.53
C GLY A 187 -5.89 -6.09 10.94
N ARG A 188 -5.09 -5.82 11.96
CA ARG A 188 -4.99 -4.52 12.65
C ARG A 188 -4.77 -3.32 11.71
N VAL A 189 -3.89 -3.43 10.72
CA VAL A 189 -3.62 -2.36 9.75
C VAL A 189 -4.43 -2.53 8.46
N GLN A 190 -4.63 -3.78 8.03
CA GLN A 190 -5.34 -4.11 6.80
C GLN A 190 -6.81 -3.63 6.85
N THR A 191 -7.49 -3.88 7.97
CA THR A 191 -8.92 -3.56 8.12
C THR A 191 -9.19 -2.05 8.13
N PRO A 192 -8.48 -1.21 8.89
CA PRO A 192 -8.66 0.24 8.81
C PRO A 192 -8.32 0.81 7.44
N THR A 193 -7.29 0.27 6.77
CA THR A 193 -6.94 0.70 5.40
C THR A 193 -8.08 0.38 4.42
N LEU A 194 -8.72 -0.78 4.55
CA LEU A 194 -9.91 -1.12 3.76
C LEU A 194 -11.09 -0.20 4.08
N ALA A 195 -11.30 0.11 5.35
CA ALA A 195 -12.37 1.03 5.79
C ALA A 195 -12.22 2.42 5.13
N MET A 196 -11.00 2.95 5.04
CA MET A 196 -10.74 4.21 4.33
C MET A 196 -11.14 4.15 2.85
N LEU A 197 -10.87 3.02 2.18
CA LEU A 197 -11.27 2.82 0.78
C LEU A 197 -12.80 2.77 0.63
N VAL A 198 -13.49 2.09 1.55
CA VAL A 198 -14.96 1.96 1.55
C VAL A 198 -15.60 3.31 1.82
N GLU A 199 -15.18 4.02 2.86
CA GLU A 199 -15.67 5.36 3.19
C GLU A 199 -15.51 6.33 2.01
N ARG A 200 -14.36 6.32 1.33
CA ARG A 200 -14.13 7.14 0.14
C ARG A 200 -15.08 6.77 -1.00
N ALA A 201 -15.35 5.48 -1.21
CA ALA A 201 -16.29 5.02 -2.23
C ALA A 201 -17.73 5.45 -1.89
N GLU A 202 -18.12 5.45 -0.63
CA GLU A 202 -19.42 5.94 -0.15
C GLU A 202 -19.55 7.45 -0.32
N GLN A 203 -18.52 8.22 0.03
CA GLN A 203 -18.48 9.67 -0.22
C GLN A 203 -18.70 9.99 -1.70
N ILE A 204 -18.12 9.20 -2.59
CA ILE A 204 -18.28 9.38 -4.04
C ILE A 204 -19.69 8.98 -4.49
N SER A 205 -20.21 7.85 -4.01
CA SER A 205 -21.54 7.34 -4.43
C SER A 205 -22.69 8.20 -3.94
N ASN A 206 -22.56 8.78 -2.73
CA ASN A 206 -23.57 9.61 -2.10
C ASN A 206 -23.43 11.10 -2.46
N PHE A 207 -22.42 11.45 -3.27
CA PHE A 207 -22.17 12.83 -3.63
C PHE A 207 -23.29 13.37 -4.54
N GLN A 208 -23.88 14.46 -4.11
CA GLN A 208 -24.88 15.20 -4.89
C GLN A 208 -24.18 16.32 -5.67
N LYS A 209 -24.25 16.23 -6.99
CA LYS A 209 -23.66 17.20 -7.88
C LYS A 209 -24.51 18.47 -7.91
N GLU A 210 -23.95 19.58 -7.45
CA GLU A 210 -24.60 20.89 -7.45
C GLU A 210 -24.05 21.73 -8.60
N LYS A 211 -24.94 22.44 -9.28
CA LYS A 211 -24.59 23.41 -10.31
C LYS A 211 -24.31 24.74 -9.64
N TYR A 212 -23.29 25.43 -10.14
CA TYR A 212 -22.98 26.81 -9.78
C TYR A 212 -22.45 27.57 -11.00
N PHE A 213 -22.47 28.89 -10.89
CA PHE A 213 -22.02 29.79 -11.95
C PHE A 213 -20.88 30.66 -11.43
N ASN A 214 -19.96 31.00 -12.32
CA ASN A 214 -19.05 32.11 -12.11
C ASN A 214 -19.44 33.23 -13.07
N VAL A 215 -19.27 34.47 -12.60
CA VAL A 215 -19.30 35.64 -13.45
C VAL A 215 -17.87 36.17 -13.54
N GLU A 216 -17.39 36.31 -14.77
CA GLU A 216 -16.04 36.74 -15.09
C GLU A 216 -16.08 38.05 -15.90
N LEU A 217 -15.32 39.03 -15.46
CA LEU A 217 -15.11 40.29 -16.15
C LEU A 217 -13.77 40.25 -16.89
N ASP A 218 -13.75 40.63 -18.14
CA ASP A 218 -12.51 40.94 -18.87
C ASP A 218 -12.16 42.41 -18.64
N CYS A 219 -11.13 42.62 -17.83
CA CYS A 219 -10.59 43.93 -17.52
C CYS A 219 -9.30 44.18 -18.33
N ASP A 220 -9.43 44.43 -19.65
CA ASP A 220 -8.32 44.63 -20.59
C ASP A 220 -7.35 43.40 -20.59
N GLY A 221 -7.91 42.18 -20.67
CA GLY A 221 -7.17 40.91 -20.64
C GLY A 221 -6.85 40.39 -19.25
N ILE A 222 -7.35 41.04 -18.19
CA ILE A 222 -7.27 40.56 -16.81
C ILE A 222 -8.61 39.92 -16.43
N PRO A 223 -8.69 38.59 -16.26
CA PRO A 223 -9.91 37.92 -15.86
C PRO A 223 -10.18 38.12 -14.37
N ALA A 224 -11.19 38.92 -14.03
CA ALA A 224 -11.63 39.13 -12.66
C ALA A 224 -12.93 38.31 -12.40
N VAL A 225 -12.92 37.43 -11.41
CA VAL A 225 -13.97 36.40 -11.24
C VAL A 225 -14.71 36.59 -9.92
N LYS A 226 -16.04 36.52 -9.98
CA LYS A 226 -16.89 36.25 -8.81
C LYS A 226 -17.38 34.78 -8.88
N PRO A 227 -16.83 33.90 -8.03
CA PRO A 227 -17.05 32.46 -8.11
C PRO A 227 -18.26 32.00 -7.29
N LYS A 228 -18.81 30.83 -7.64
CA LYS A 228 -19.75 30.02 -6.85
C LYS A 228 -21.08 30.72 -6.54
N ILE A 229 -21.73 31.27 -7.55
CA ILE A 229 -23.11 31.74 -7.47
C ILE A 229 -24.04 30.55 -7.76
N PHE A 230 -24.87 30.16 -6.81
CA PHE A 230 -25.72 28.97 -6.97
C PHE A 230 -27.04 29.29 -7.66
N ASP A 231 -27.53 30.52 -7.59
CA ASP A 231 -28.74 30.95 -8.28
C ASP A 231 -28.42 31.39 -9.72
N PRO A 232 -29.01 30.73 -10.75
CA PRO A 232 -28.79 31.08 -12.14
C PRO A 232 -29.30 32.47 -12.53
N ASP A 233 -30.37 32.96 -11.88
CA ASP A 233 -30.95 34.26 -12.15
C ASP A 233 -30.12 35.37 -11.51
N GLU A 234 -29.60 35.17 -10.31
CA GLU A 234 -28.63 36.06 -9.68
C GLU A 234 -27.37 36.22 -10.54
N ALA A 235 -26.81 35.10 -11.03
CA ALA A 235 -25.64 35.13 -11.87
C ALA A 235 -25.89 35.85 -13.20
N GLU A 236 -27.07 35.68 -13.81
CA GLU A 236 -27.43 36.35 -15.06
C GLU A 236 -27.71 37.86 -14.85
N GLN A 237 -28.36 38.21 -13.76
CA GLN A 237 -28.58 39.61 -13.38
C GLN A 237 -27.24 40.33 -13.14
N LEU A 238 -26.33 39.67 -12.42
CA LEU A 238 -24.98 40.19 -12.17
C LEU A 238 -24.22 40.41 -13.49
N ARG A 239 -24.17 39.38 -14.34
CA ARG A 239 -23.57 39.48 -15.67
C ARG A 239 -24.12 40.66 -16.46
N SER A 240 -25.47 40.78 -16.51
CA SER A 240 -26.12 41.82 -17.29
C SER A 240 -25.90 43.21 -16.73
N ARG A 241 -25.84 43.38 -15.40
CA ARG A 241 -25.53 44.65 -14.76
C ARG A 241 -24.08 45.10 -15.03
N CYS A 242 -23.14 44.13 -15.02
CA CYS A 242 -21.72 44.49 -15.21
C CYS A 242 -21.31 44.64 -16.68
N HIS A 243 -21.97 43.92 -17.60
CA HIS A 243 -21.58 43.96 -19.02
C HIS A 243 -21.72 45.35 -19.65
N GLY A 244 -20.63 45.85 -20.24
CA GLY A 244 -20.58 47.17 -20.87
C GLY A 244 -20.46 48.34 -19.88
N ASN A 245 -20.34 48.11 -18.60
CA ASN A 245 -20.18 49.11 -17.56
C ASN A 245 -18.72 49.27 -17.12
N GLU A 246 -18.48 50.27 -16.28
CA GLU A 246 -17.16 50.53 -15.71
C GLU A 246 -16.86 49.58 -14.57
N ALA A 247 -15.59 49.18 -14.46
CA ALA A 247 -15.07 48.41 -13.33
C ALA A 247 -13.84 49.12 -12.73
N ILE A 248 -13.83 49.32 -11.44
CA ILE A 248 -12.83 50.14 -10.73
C ILE A 248 -11.98 49.24 -9.83
N VAL A 249 -10.67 49.36 -9.91
CA VAL A 249 -9.75 48.64 -9.00
C VAL A 249 -9.84 49.26 -7.60
N THR A 250 -10.44 48.53 -6.67
CA THR A 250 -10.61 48.98 -5.28
C THR A 250 -9.42 48.67 -4.41
N ALA A 251 -8.74 47.53 -4.69
CA ALA A 251 -7.54 47.14 -3.97
C ALA A 251 -6.54 46.41 -4.90
N VAL A 252 -5.27 46.65 -4.65
CA VAL A 252 -4.16 45.86 -5.20
C VAL A 252 -3.28 45.44 -4.06
N LYS A 253 -3.18 44.09 -3.84
CA LYS A 253 -2.36 43.52 -2.79
C LYS A 253 -1.26 42.69 -3.40
N GLU A 254 -0.05 43.10 -3.18
CA GLU A 254 1.15 42.33 -3.56
C GLU A 254 1.71 41.62 -2.32
N THR A 255 1.96 40.32 -2.47
CA THR A 255 2.48 39.51 -1.37
C THR A 255 3.58 38.60 -1.90
N GLU A 256 4.76 38.71 -1.28
CA GLU A 256 5.82 37.74 -1.55
C GLU A 256 5.46 36.39 -0.92
N LYS A 257 5.44 35.34 -1.72
CA LYS A 257 5.19 33.96 -1.31
C LYS A 257 6.47 33.17 -1.44
N LYS A 258 6.82 32.48 -0.36
CA LYS A 258 7.99 31.63 -0.28
C LYS A 258 7.57 30.18 -0.15
N VAL A 259 7.88 29.34 -1.15
CA VAL A 259 7.67 27.90 -1.13
C VAL A 259 8.99 27.22 -0.80
N LYS A 260 9.07 26.67 0.41
CA LYS A 260 10.27 26.00 0.88
C LYS A 260 10.67 24.85 -0.04
N ALA A 261 11.96 24.58 -0.15
CA ALA A 261 12.47 23.36 -0.76
C ALA A 261 11.85 22.11 -0.10
N PRO A 262 11.60 21.03 -0.85
CA PRO A 262 11.10 19.78 -0.28
C PRO A 262 12.12 19.24 0.74
N LYS A 263 11.66 18.38 1.64
CA LYS A 263 12.56 17.60 2.48
C LYS A 263 13.13 16.44 1.67
N LEU A 264 14.16 15.77 2.18
CA LEU A 264 14.66 14.53 1.59
C LEU A 264 13.58 13.42 1.61
N TYR A 265 13.79 12.36 0.86
CA TYR A 265 12.87 11.22 0.87
C TYR A 265 13.01 10.37 2.12
N ASP A 266 11.88 10.08 2.74
CA ASP A 266 11.62 8.81 3.40
C ASP A 266 11.02 7.80 2.41
N LEU A 267 10.78 6.57 2.83
CA LEU A 267 10.20 5.54 1.95
C LEU A 267 8.81 5.92 1.46
N THR A 268 7.95 6.47 2.32
CA THR A 268 6.56 6.79 1.96
C THR A 268 6.51 7.89 0.91
N THR A 269 7.26 8.96 1.08
CA THR A 269 7.32 10.06 0.11
C THR A 269 7.92 9.63 -1.22
N LEU A 270 8.95 8.76 -1.20
CA LEU A 270 9.51 8.16 -2.41
C LEU A 270 8.45 7.31 -3.15
N GLN A 271 7.72 6.46 -2.45
CA GLN A 271 6.65 5.63 -3.03
C GLN A 271 5.53 6.46 -3.64
N ARG A 272 5.12 7.53 -2.94
CA ARG A 272 4.09 8.46 -3.39
C ARG A 272 4.51 9.17 -4.68
N GLU A 273 5.72 9.67 -4.72
CA GLU A 273 6.22 10.41 -5.89
C GLU A 273 6.48 9.48 -7.08
N ALA A 274 7.03 8.29 -6.88
CA ALA A 274 7.19 7.28 -7.91
C ALA A 274 5.84 6.83 -8.51
N ASN A 275 4.79 6.72 -7.67
CA ASN A 275 3.43 6.45 -8.16
C ASN A 275 2.88 7.63 -8.99
N ARG A 276 3.07 8.86 -8.52
CA ARG A 276 2.58 10.06 -9.19
C ARG A 276 3.24 10.24 -10.55
N ILE A 277 4.57 10.13 -10.64
CA ILE A 277 5.36 10.40 -11.86
C ILE A 277 5.35 9.20 -12.79
N TYR A 278 5.70 8.02 -12.29
CA TYR A 278 5.93 6.83 -13.11
C TYR A 278 4.79 5.81 -13.09
N GLY A 279 3.80 5.97 -12.21
CA GLY A 279 2.72 5.00 -12.02
C GLY A 279 3.17 3.69 -11.37
N MET A 280 4.33 3.67 -10.71
CA MET A 280 4.83 2.50 -9.98
C MET A 280 3.97 2.24 -8.74
N THR A 281 3.77 0.96 -8.42
CA THR A 281 3.15 0.61 -7.14
C THR A 281 4.12 0.84 -5.98
N ALA A 282 3.58 1.02 -4.77
CA ALA A 282 4.40 1.13 -3.56
C ALA A 282 5.34 -0.07 -3.37
N LYS A 283 4.86 -1.28 -3.71
CA LYS A 283 5.66 -2.50 -3.66
C LYS A 283 6.79 -2.49 -4.70
N GLN A 284 6.50 -2.13 -5.95
CA GLN A 284 7.52 -2.01 -6.99
C GLN A 284 8.59 -0.99 -6.63
N THR A 285 8.20 0.15 -6.05
CA THR A 285 9.14 1.18 -5.61
C THR A 285 10.03 0.67 -4.48
N LEU A 286 9.45 0.00 -3.46
CA LEU A 286 10.22 -0.58 -2.37
C LEU A 286 11.21 -1.64 -2.85
N ASP A 287 10.79 -2.56 -3.71
CA ASP A 287 11.65 -3.63 -4.23
C ASP A 287 12.80 -3.04 -5.07
N THR A 288 12.51 -2.00 -5.85
CA THR A 288 13.52 -1.31 -6.65
C THR A 288 14.53 -0.55 -5.78
N ALA A 289 14.04 0.18 -4.77
CA ALA A 289 14.90 0.88 -3.82
C ALA A 289 15.76 -0.11 -3.01
N GLN A 290 15.19 -1.25 -2.61
CA GLN A 290 15.94 -2.31 -1.94
C GLN A 290 17.07 -2.85 -2.84
N SER A 291 16.81 -3.06 -4.13
CA SER A 291 17.84 -3.49 -5.08
C SER A 291 18.96 -2.44 -5.25
N LEU A 292 18.61 -1.16 -5.29
CA LEU A 292 19.61 -0.07 -5.36
C LEU A 292 20.47 0.02 -4.08
N TYR A 293 19.86 -0.18 -2.93
CA TYR A 293 20.59 -0.28 -1.66
C TYR A 293 21.58 -1.45 -1.64
N GLU A 294 21.16 -2.63 -2.08
CA GLU A 294 22.01 -3.82 -2.18
C GLU A 294 23.15 -3.67 -3.20
N LYS A 295 22.99 -2.77 -4.18
CA LYS A 295 24.04 -2.32 -5.11
C LYS A 295 24.89 -1.18 -4.55
N LYS A 296 24.72 -0.80 -3.29
CA LYS A 296 25.41 0.29 -2.60
C LYS A 296 25.15 1.70 -3.22
N LEU A 297 24.13 1.88 -4.05
CA LEU A 297 23.87 3.13 -4.79
C LEU A 297 23.03 4.14 -4.01
N ILE A 298 22.25 3.69 -3.04
CA ILE A 298 21.47 4.55 -2.13
C ILE A 298 21.63 4.10 -0.69
N THR A 299 21.29 4.98 0.25
CA THR A 299 21.20 4.66 1.68
C THR A 299 20.00 3.76 1.98
N TYR A 300 19.86 3.25 3.20
CA TYR A 300 18.83 2.30 3.59
C TYR A 300 17.42 2.82 3.30
N PRO A 301 16.61 2.10 2.50
CA PRO A 301 15.36 2.67 1.99
C PRO A 301 14.17 2.57 2.94
N ARG A 302 14.22 1.73 3.99
CA ARG A 302 13.09 1.56 4.92
C ARG A 302 13.19 2.53 6.10
N THR A 303 13.28 3.80 5.81
CA THR A 303 13.36 4.89 6.79
C THR A 303 12.09 5.73 6.81
N ASP A 304 11.76 6.29 7.94
CA ASP A 304 10.73 7.31 8.14
C ASP A 304 11.31 8.72 8.29
N SER A 305 12.64 8.84 8.34
CA SER A 305 13.32 10.13 8.43
C SER A 305 13.47 10.80 7.06
N GLN A 306 13.28 12.12 7.06
CA GLN A 306 13.51 13.02 5.93
C GLN A 306 14.72 13.92 6.16
N TYR A 307 15.60 13.57 7.10
CA TYR A 307 16.74 14.34 7.53
C TYR A 307 18.01 13.50 7.54
N LEU A 308 19.16 14.17 7.49
CA LEU A 308 20.49 13.61 7.69
C LEU A 308 21.02 14.02 9.08
N THR A 309 22.01 13.32 9.57
CA THR A 309 22.77 13.69 10.75
C THR A 309 23.85 14.71 10.43
N GLU A 310 24.28 15.52 11.41
CA GLU A 310 25.23 16.62 11.19
C GLU A 310 26.61 16.12 10.74
N ASP A 311 27.05 14.93 11.15
CA ASP A 311 28.30 14.30 10.72
C ASP A 311 28.33 14.00 9.22
N MET A 312 27.15 13.91 8.55
CA MET A 312 27.05 13.69 7.11
C MET A 312 27.22 14.96 6.25
N GLU A 313 27.50 16.14 6.84
CA GLU A 313 27.56 17.39 6.07
C GLU A 313 28.51 17.29 4.87
N GLN A 314 29.72 16.79 5.07
CA GLN A 314 30.71 16.70 3.99
C GLN A 314 30.30 15.65 2.93
N THR A 315 29.78 14.52 3.35
CA THR A 315 29.25 13.47 2.46
C THR A 315 28.12 14.02 1.59
N ALA A 316 27.15 14.73 2.18
CA ALA A 316 26.04 15.33 1.45
C ALA A 316 26.51 16.33 0.38
N ARG A 317 27.50 17.18 0.68
CA ARG A 317 28.12 18.09 -0.30
C ARG A 317 28.76 17.35 -1.47
N ASN A 318 29.49 16.28 -1.18
CA ASN A 318 30.15 15.48 -2.20
C ASN A 318 29.13 14.73 -3.07
N VAL A 319 28.08 14.15 -2.48
CA VAL A 319 27.00 13.47 -3.19
C VAL A 319 26.29 14.44 -4.16
N VAL A 320 25.94 15.65 -3.71
CA VAL A 320 25.32 16.66 -4.59
C VAL A 320 26.23 16.98 -5.78
N ARG A 321 27.52 17.17 -5.56
CA ARG A 321 28.49 17.41 -6.64
C ARG A 321 28.51 16.26 -7.65
N GLN A 322 28.57 15.01 -7.18
CA GLN A 322 28.52 13.82 -8.04
C GLN A 322 27.22 13.71 -8.83
N ILE A 323 26.07 14.09 -8.22
CA ILE A 323 24.79 14.12 -8.92
C ILE A 323 24.83 15.11 -10.09
N TYR A 324 25.34 16.32 -9.88
CA TYR A 324 25.50 17.31 -10.95
C TYR A 324 26.39 16.79 -12.10
N GLU A 325 27.52 16.18 -11.77
CA GLU A 325 28.44 15.62 -12.74
C GLU A 325 27.82 14.43 -13.50
N LYS A 326 27.21 13.47 -12.77
CA LYS A 326 26.67 12.22 -13.31
C LYS A 326 25.48 12.44 -14.26
N TYR A 327 24.57 13.30 -13.84
CA TYR A 327 23.34 13.57 -14.60
C TYR A 327 23.39 14.83 -15.45
N GLN A 328 24.55 15.52 -15.46
CA GLN A 328 24.76 16.76 -16.22
C GLN A 328 23.64 17.78 -15.94
N LEU A 329 23.27 17.93 -14.66
CA LEU A 329 22.23 18.83 -14.21
C LEU A 329 22.73 20.29 -14.28
N THR A 330 23.20 20.73 -15.44
CA THR A 330 23.54 22.12 -15.70
C THR A 330 22.23 22.86 -16.00
N GLY A 331 21.77 23.63 -15.03
CA GLY A 331 20.75 24.64 -15.26
C GLY A 331 21.29 25.78 -16.14
N PRO A 332 20.53 26.85 -16.35
CA PRO A 332 20.98 28.03 -17.11
C PRO A 332 22.16 28.78 -16.47
N PHE A 333 22.77 28.21 -15.43
CA PHE A 333 23.88 28.78 -14.70
C PHE A 333 25.18 28.08 -15.09
N ASP A 334 26.19 28.88 -15.41
CA ASP A 334 27.54 28.37 -15.73
C ASP A 334 28.24 27.60 -14.61
N GLN A 335 27.70 27.60 -13.40
CA GLN A 335 28.16 26.83 -12.27
C GLN A 335 27.02 26.30 -11.42
N PRO A 336 27.11 25.05 -10.88
CA PRO A 336 26.14 24.51 -9.94
C PRO A 336 26.08 25.40 -8.70
N GLU A 337 24.85 25.69 -8.26
CA GLU A 337 24.64 26.41 -7.00
C GLU A 337 25.19 25.61 -5.82
N GLN A 338 25.82 26.29 -4.85
CA GLN A 338 26.31 25.62 -3.65
C GLN A 338 25.13 25.07 -2.84
N PRO A 339 25.14 23.76 -2.51
CA PRO A 339 24.04 23.16 -1.77
C PRO A 339 23.94 23.71 -0.34
N ASP A 340 22.73 24.07 0.07
CA ASP A 340 22.43 24.43 1.46
C ASP A 340 22.12 23.16 2.29
N VAL A 341 23.16 22.40 2.58
CA VAL A 341 23.03 21.11 3.27
C VAL A 341 22.47 21.24 4.69
N LYS A 342 22.61 22.40 5.33
CA LYS A 342 22.11 22.62 6.69
C LYS A 342 20.60 22.53 6.81
N LYS A 343 19.87 22.79 5.71
CA LYS A 343 18.41 22.65 5.66
C LYS A 343 17.91 21.23 5.93
N VAL A 344 18.71 20.24 5.59
CA VAL A 344 18.35 18.81 5.70
C VAL A 344 19.04 18.12 6.86
N MET A 345 19.79 18.85 7.70
CA MET A 345 20.48 18.31 8.88
C MET A 345 19.60 18.48 10.13
N ASN A 346 19.32 17.38 10.83
CA ASN A 346 18.65 17.43 12.12
C ASN A 346 18.77 16.10 12.87
N ASN A 347 19.72 16.01 13.81
CA ASN A 347 19.99 14.80 14.61
C ASN A 347 18.74 14.32 15.39
N SER A 348 17.90 15.23 15.90
CA SER A 348 16.71 14.85 16.70
C SER A 348 15.58 14.24 15.88
N LYS A 349 15.64 14.33 14.56
CA LYS A 349 14.65 13.78 13.61
C LYS A 349 15.19 12.58 12.81
N VAL A 350 16.34 12.08 13.20
CA VAL A 350 16.89 10.81 12.71
C VAL A 350 16.83 9.83 13.88
N THR A 351 15.96 8.85 13.78
CA THR A 351 15.79 7.80 14.78
C THR A 351 16.75 6.63 14.49
N ASP A 352 16.28 5.66 13.72
CA ASP A 352 17.04 4.47 13.36
C ASP A 352 17.92 4.70 12.13
N HIS A 353 17.39 5.39 11.13
CA HIS A 353 18.04 5.67 9.86
C HIS A 353 17.78 7.10 9.40
N HIS A 354 18.77 7.69 8.75
CA HIS A 354 18.60 8.96 8.05
C HIS A 354 17.83 8.81 6.72
N ALA A 355 17.54 9.92 6.06
CA ALA A 355 16.81 9.97 4.80
C ALA A 355 17.50 9.19 3.66
N ILE A 356 16.72 8.87 2.63
CA ILE A 356 17.19 8.19 1.42
C ILE A 356 17.91 9.21 0.52
N ILE A 357 19.20 8.99 0.29
CA ILE A 357 20.03 9.75 -0.65
C ILE A 357 20.91 8.80 -1.46
N PRO A 358 21.46 9.21 -2.62
CA PRO A 358 22.51 8.45 -3.28
C PRO A 358 23.77 8.36 -2.38
N THR A 359 24.56 7.32 -2.56
CA THR A 359 25.85 7.14 -1.89
C THR A 359 26.98 7.68 -2.74
N MET A 360 28.20 7.64 -2.20
CA MET A 360 29.41 8.00 -2.93
C MET A 360 29.72 7.06 -4.09
N GLU A 361 29.16 5.86 -4.10
CA GLU A 361 29.29 4.88 -5.20
C GLU A 361 28.58 5.32 -6.49
N LEU A 362 27.74 6.37 -6.45
CA LEU A 362 27.13 6.94 -7.63
C LEU A 362 28.17 7.35 -8.70
N ALA A 363 29.32 7.87 -8.30
CA ALA A 363 30.37 8.30 -9.21
C ALA A 363 30.94 7.16 -10.05
N SER A 364 31.21 6.01 -9.42
CA SER A 364 31.79 4.81 -10.05
C SER A 364 30.75 3.97 -10.78
N SER A 365 29.46 4.17 -10.53
CA SER A 365 28.38 3.34 -11.08
C SER A 365 28.25 3.43 -12.60
N HIS A 366 27.91 2.31 -13.25
CA HIS A 366 27.56 2.24 -14.66
C HIS A 366 26.02 2.26 -14.80
N LEU A 367 25.45 3.42 -15.14
CA LEU A 367 23.98 3.60 -15.19
C LEU A 367 23.32 2.72 -16.26
N ASP A 368 24.06 2.38 -17.32
CA ASP A 368 23.63 1.49 -18.41
C ASP A 368 23.47 0.02 -17.98
N GLU A 369 24.07 -0.38 -16.87
CA GLU A 369 23.90 -1.72 -16.30
C GLU A 369 22.66 -1.83 -15.40
N LEU A 370 22.01 -0.71 -15.07
CA LEU A 370 20.81 -0.69 -14.26
C LEU A 370 19.57 -1.11 -15.07
N LYS A 371 18.65 -1.77 -14.40
CA LYS A 371 17.33 -1.99 -14.98
C LYS A 371 16.59 -0.65 -15.12
N SER A 372 15.72 -0.54 -16.11
CA SER A 372 14.99 0.70 -16.39
C SER A 372 14.29 1.32 -15.17
N TRP A 373 13.72 0.51 -14.27
CA TRP A 373 13.10 1.01 -13.06
C TRP A 373 14.10 1.45 -12.00
N GLU A 374 15.26 0.78 -11.92
CA GLU A 374 16.35 1.16 -11.01
C GLU A 374 16.94 2.51 -11.41
N GLU A 375 17.19 2.72 -12.71
CA GLU A 375 17.65 4.02 -13.22
C GLU A 375 16.65 5.14 -12.89
N LYS A 376 15.34 4.90 -13.11
CA LYS A 376 14.30 5.89 -12.83
C LYS A 376 14.22 6.26 -11.34
N ILE A 377 14.27 5.27 -10.45
CA ILE A 377 14.21 5.52 -9.01
C ILE A 377 15.49 6.19 -8.51
N LEU A 378 16.65 5.76 -9.00
CA LEU A 378 17.92 6.41 -8.66
C LEU A 378 17.94 7.88 -9.12
N PHE A 379 17.50 8.14 -10.35
CA PHE A 379 17.35 9.50 -10.88
C PHE A 379 16.39 10.34 -10.05
N LEU A 380 15.24 9.78 -9.68
CA LEU A 380 14.26 10.46 -8.84
C LEU A 380 14.87 10.85 -7.48
N ILE A 381 15.56 9.93 -6.82
CA ILE A 381 16.23 10.17 -5.54
C ILE A 381 17.33 11.23 -5.71
N ALA A 382 18.16 11.12 -6.75
CA ALA A 382 19.27 12.03 -7.00
C ALA A 382 18.79 13.48 -7.21
N VAL A 383 17.86 13.70 -8.13
CA VAL A 383 17.33 15.03 -8.41
C VAL A 383 16.61 15.61 -7.19
N HIS A 384 15.84 14.81 -6.47
CA HIS A 384 15.15 15.26 -5.26
C HIS A 384 16.14 15.65 -4.14
N THR A 385 17.28 14.96 -4.04
CA THR A 385 18.36 15.32 -3.11
C THR A 385 18.89 16.73 -3.42
N VAL A 386 19.08 17.06 -4.71
CA VAL A 386 19.48 18.41 -5.14
C VAL A 386 18.38 19.43 -4.81
N MET A 387 17.11 19.10 -5.10
CA MET A 387 15.97 19.97 -4.78
C MET A 387 15.90 20.31 -3.30
N ALA A 388 16.08 19.30 -2.42
CA ALA A 388 16.00 19.47 -0.97
C ALA A 388 17.07 20.41 -0.41
N MET A 389 18.23 20.48 -1.06
CA MET A 389 19.36 21.33 -0.66
C MET A 389 19.46 22.63 -1.50
N SER A 390 18.47 22.91 -2.34
CA SER A 390 18.40 24.12 -3.16
C SER A 390 17.73 25.28 -2.42
N LYS A 391 17.79 26.48 -3.01
CA LYS A 391 17.07 27.65 -2.52
C LYS A 391 15.57 27.44 -2.63
N ASP A 392 14.83 28.17 -1.82
CA ASP A 392 13.37 28.17 -1.86
C ASP A 392 12.88 28.84 -3.16
N HIS A 393 11.70 28.44 -3.62
CA HIS A 393 11.01 29.12 -4.72
C HIS A 393 10.29 30.34 -4.19
N ILE A 394 10.56 31.52 -4.78
CA ILE A 394 9.97 32.78 -4.36
C ILE A 394 9.22 33.40 -5.53
N TYR A 395 7.98 33.79 -5.30
CA TYR A 395 7.18 34.53 -6.28
C TYR A 395 6.36 35.61 -5.59
N GLN A 396 6.08 36.66 -6.32
CA GLN A 396 5.16 37.72 -5.95
C GLN A 396 3.76 37.32 -6.44
N GLU A 397 2.81 37.19 -5.52
CA GLU A 397 1.39 37.04 -5.81
C GLU A 397 0.75 38.43 -5.79
N THR A 398 0.10 38.82 -6.87
CA THR A 398 -0.71 40.03 -6.96
C THR A 398 -2.17 39.61 -6.95
N GLU A 399 -2.92 40.06 -5.97
CA GLU A 399 -4.37 39.90 -5.86
C GLU A 399 -5.02 41.27 -6.07
N ILE A 400 -5.93 41.36 -7.04
CA ILE A 400 -6.65 42.58 -7.39
C ILE A 400 -8.10 42.38 -7.04
N GLU A 401 -8.71 43.40 -6.37
CA GLU A 401 -10.14 43.51 -6.20
C GLU A 401 -10.67 44.58 -7.15
N VAL A 402 -11.64 44.20 -7.96
CA VAL A 402 -12.30 45.07 -8.93
C VAL A 402 -13.77 45.18 -8.55
N GLU A 403 -14.25 46.39 -8.35
CA GLU A 403 -15.67 46.64 -8.11
C GLU A 403 -16.36 46.96 -9.45
N CYS A 404 -17.45 46.31 -9.72
CA CYS A 404 -18.34 46.61 -10.84
C CYS A 404 -19.80 46.52 -10.33
N GLN A 405 -20.55 47.62 -10.46
CA GLN A 405 -21.96 47.72 -10.06
C GLN A 405 -22.26 47.29 -8.62
N GLY A 406 -21.37 47.64 -7.67
CA GLY A 406 -21.49 47.33 -6.25
C GLY A 406 -21.02 45.93 -5.85
N GLU A 407 -20.47 45.14 -6.78
CA GLU A 407 -20.02 43.78 -6.52
C GLU A 407 -18.50 43.64 -6.74
N ILE A 408 -17.85 42.86 -5.89
CA ILE A 408 -16.40 42.66 -5.91
C ILE A 408 -16.05 41.40 -6.69
N PHE A 409 -15.17 41.57 -7.68
CA PHE A 409 -14.53 40.51 -8.46
C PHE A 409 -13.05 40.43 -8.09
N LYS A 410 -12.46 39.24 -8.15
CA LYS A 410 -11.05 39.03 -7.82
C LYS A 410 -10.26 38.49 -9.00
N ALA A 411 -9.10 39.05 -9.19
CA ALA A 411 -8.11 38.52 -10.13
C ALA A 411 -6.80 38.22 -9.38
N LYS A 412 -6.08 37.18 -9.83
CA LYS A 412 -4.79 36.78 -9.26
C LYS A 412 -3.78 36.55 -10.38
N GLY A 413 -2.58 37.00 -10.14
CA GLY A 413 -1.43 36.72 -10.97
C GLY A 413 -0.20 36.46 -10.14
N LYS A 414 0.81 35.89 -10.74
CA LYS A 414 2.10 35.68 -10.07
C LYS A 414 3.27 35.99 -10.96
N ILE A 415 4.36 36.51 -10.38
CA ILE A 415 5.63 36.74 -11.02
C ILE A 415 6.69 35.97 -10.24
N VAL A 416 7.40 35.05 -10.88
CA VAL A 416 8.50 34.31 -10.26
C VAL A 416 9.68 35.26 -10.05
N LEU A 417 10.13 35.38 -8.79
CA LEU A 417 11.28 36.17 -8.39
C LEU A 417 12.56 35.32 -8.29
N GLN A 418 12.40 34.07 -7.88
CA GLN A 418 13.48 33.09 -7.75
C GLN A 418 12.92 31.67 -7.99
N ASP A 419 13.43 30.99 -9.01
CA ASP A 419 13.00 29.61 -9.32
C ASP A 419 13.32 28.62 -8.19
N GLY A 420 14.52 28.75 -7.62
CA GLY A 420 14.98 27.87 -6.56
C GLY A 420 14.89 26.39 -6.95
N TRP A 421 14.43 25.55 -6.04
CA TRP A 421 14.33 24.10 -6.25
C TRP A 421 13.40 23.69 -7.41
N LYS A 422 12.43 24.53 -7.80
CA LYS A 422 11.50 24.22 -8.90
C LYS A 422 12.18 24.10 -10.26
N LEU A 423 13.35 24.71 -10.40
CA LEU A 423 14.16 24.55 -11.61
C LEU A 423 14.40 23.07 -11.95
N PHE A 424 14.61 22.22 -10.92
CA PHE A 424 14.88 20.80 -11.07
C PHE A 424 13.61 19.96 -11.22
N GLU A 425 12.44 20.46 -10.81
CA GLU A 425 11.16 19.75 -10.94
C GLU A 425 10.84 19.41 -12.40
N ASN A 426 11.24 20.25 -13.34
CA ASN A 426 11.02 20.03 -14.77
C ASN A 426 11.84 18.87 -15.34
N CYS A 427 12.91 18.43 -14.69
CA CYS A 427 13.68 17.25 -15.08
C CYS A 427 12.84 15.97 -15.12
N PHE A 428 11.75 15.89 -14.33
CA PHE A 428 10.84 14.75 -14.31
C PHE A 428 9.75 14.80 -15.39
N LYS A 429 9.43 16.00 -15.88
CA LYS A 429 8.31 16.24 -16.81
C LYS A 429 8.69 15.96 -18.26
N ASN A 430 9.96 16.07 -18.60
CA ASN A 430 10.44 15.97 -19.97
C ASN A 430 11.26 14.71 -20.18
N LYS A 431 10.92 13.96 -21.25
CA LYS A 431 11.68 12.75 -21.67
C LYS A 431 13.11 13.10 -22.13
N ASP A 432 13.32 14.34 -22.59
CA ASP A 432 14.62 14.90 -22.91
C ASP A 432 15.10 15.71 -21.70
N ARG A 433 16.17 15.26 -21.08
CA ARG A 433 16.75 15.73 -19.79
C ARG A 433 17.11 17.24 -19.73
N MET A 434 16.68 18.05 -20.67
CA MET A 434 17.00 19.48 -20.85
C MET A 434 15.84 20.33 -21.36
N ALA A 435 14.61 20.14 -20.94
CA ALA A 435 13.60 21.06 -21.41
C ALA A 435 13.38 22.20 -20.43
N ILE A 436 13.86 23.33 -20.90
CA ILE A 436 13.60 24.68 -20.46
C ILE A 436 12.12 24.90 -20.16
N VAL A 437 11.84 25.62 -19.09
CA VAL A 437 10.55 26.21 -18.73
C VAL A 437 9.82 26.67 -20.01
N ASP A 438 8.56 26.22 -20.17
CA ASP A 438 7.70 26.68 -21.25
C ASP A 438 7.49 28.21 -21.10
N PRO A 439 8.06 29.04 -21.96
CA PRO A 439 7.94 30.50 -21.85
C PRO A 439 6.48 30.97 -21.95
N ASP A 440 5.61 30.16 -22.60
CA ASP A 440 4.19 30.49 -22.76
C ASP A 440 3.40 30.28 -21.47
N GLN A 441 3.86 29.43 -20.56
CA GLN A 441 3.24 29.24 -19.25
C GLN A 441 3.56 30.41 -18.30
N GLU A 442 4.77 30.96 -18.38
CA GLU A 442 5.14 32.17 -17.63
C GLU A 442 4.40 33.40 -18.12
N MET A 443 4.17 33.53 -19.44
CA MET A 443 3.44 34.67 -20.00
C MET A 443 1.97 34.71 -19.61
N LYS A 444 1.32 33.53 -19.45
CA LYS A 444 -0.09 33.44 -19.03
C LYS A 444 -0.32 33.80 -17.56
N GLU A 445 0.72 33.76 -16.73
CA GLU A 445 0.65 34.06 -15.31
C GLU A 445 1.05 35.53 -14.98
N ARG A 446 1.63 36.24 -15.92
CA ARG A 446 1.99 37.67 -15.76
C ARG A 446 0.75 38.55 -15.87
N MET A 447 0.35 39.11 -14.76
CA MET A 447 -0.69 40.13 -14.74
C MET A 447 -0.11 41.46 -15.17
N PRO A 448 -0.76 42.25 -16.06
CA PRO A 448 -0.38 43.62 -16.33
C PRO A 448 -0.32 44.42 -15.04
N LYS A 449 0.56 45.44 -15.00
CA LYS A 449 0.63 46.35 -13.86
C LYS A 449 -0.67 47.15 -13.77
N VAL A 450 -1.34 47.05 -12.64
CA VAL A 450 -2.58 47.80 -12.31
C VAL A 450 -2.35 48.62 -11.06
N THR A 451 -3.04 49.73 -10.97
CA THR A 451 -2.98 50.62 -9.81
C THR A 451 -4.38 50.76 -9.18
N GLN A 452 -4.40 50.97 -7.89
CA GLN A 452 -5.65 51.27 -7.19
C GLN A 452 -6.29 52.54 -7.75
N GLY A 453 -7.60 52.53 -7.97
CA GLY A 453 -8.35 53.63 -8.60
C GLY A 453 -8.34 53.56 -10.14
N GLN A 454 -7.62 52.61 -10.75
CA GLN A 454 -7.66 52.43 -12.21
C GLN A 454 -9.08 51.96 -12.62
N THR A 455 -9.60 52.56 -13.69
CA THR A 455 -10.93 52.20 -14.22
C THR A 455 -10.79 51.49 -15.54
N PHE A 456 -11.49 50.39 -15.69
CA PHE A 456 -11.68 49.68 -16.96
C PHE A 456 -13.06 50.05 -17.50
N TYR A 457 -13.14 50.46 -18.74
CA TYR A 457 -14.36 50.95 -19.37
C TYR A 457 -15.00 49.87 -20.23
N ALA A 458 -16.33 49.78 -20.18
CA ALA A 458 -17.11 48.85 -21.01
C ALA A 458 -16.63 47.40 -20.93
N VAL A 459 -16.43 46.91 -19.69
CA VAL A 459 -15.93 45.54 -19.45
C VAL A 459 -16.88 44.48 -20.02
N ALA A 460 -16.34 43.46 -20.67
CA ALA A 460 -17.11 42.29 -21.04
C ALA A 460 -17.38 41.42 -19.81
N ALA A 461 -18.62 41.06 -19.61
CA ALA A 461 -19.01 40.14 -18.52
C ALA A 461 -19.57 38.84 -19.09
N GLU A 462 -19.00 37.70 -18.70
CA GLU A 462 -19.43 36.38 -19.11
C GLU A 462 -19.87 35.53 -17.91
N LYS A 463 -20.89 34.69 -18.13
CA LYS A 463 -21.35 33.70 -17.15
C LYS A 463 -20.93 32.31 -17.61
N THR A 464 -20.17 31.62 -16.78
CA THR A 464 -19.73 30.25 -17.03
C THR A 464 -20.41 29.27 -16.08
N GLU A 465 -20.80 28.13 -16.60
CA GLU A 465 -21.46 27.07 -15.82
C GLU A 465 -20.45 26.06 -15.31
N HIS A 466 -20.54 25.73 -14.04
CA HIS A 466 -19.69 24.77 -13.36
C HIS A 466 -20.52 23.81 -12.49
N PHE A 467 -19.87 22.73 -12.08
CA PHE A 467 -20.48 21.76 -11.17
C PHE A 467 -19.47 21.40 -10.07
N THR A 468 -19.99 21.19 -8.86
CA THR A 468 -19.22 20.56 -7.81
C THR A 468 -18.83 19.14 -8.22
N SER A 469 -17.70 18.65 -7.77
CA SER A 469 -17.21 17.31 -8.09
C SER A 469 -16.94 16.51 -6.80
N PRO A 470 -17.18 15.19 -6.81
CA PRO A 470 -16.88 14.34 -5.68
C PRO A 470 -15.38 14.27 -5.42
N PRO A 471 -14.98 13.84 -4.23
CA PRO A 471 -13.57 13.52 -3.98
C PRO A 471 -13.11 12.45 -4.95
N LYS A 472 -11.84 12.50 -5.36
CA LYS A 472 -11.27 11.46 -6.25
C LYS A 472 -11.08 10.14 -5.48
N PRO A 473 -11.26 8.98 -6.14
CA PRO A 473 -10.85 7.70 -5.58
C PRO A 473 -9.38 7.73 -5.16
N TYR A 474 -9.02 6.94 -4.17
CA TYR A 474 -7.62 6.84 -3.78
C TYR A 474 -6.76 6.24 -4.90
N SER A 475 -5.61 6.86 -5.14
CA SER A 475 -4.45 6.23 -5.79
C SER A 475 -3.50 5.69 -4.72
N GLU A 476 -2.46 4.94 -5.09
CA GLU A 476 -1.46 4.54 -4.09
C GLU A 476 -0.80 5.74 -3.42
N ASP A 477 -0.46 6.82 -4.19
CA ASP A 477 0.03 8.08 -3.62
C ASP A 477 -0.90 8.61 -2.52
N THR A 478 -2.18 8.80 -2.84
CA THR A 478 -3.12 9.42 -1.90
C THR A 478 -3.53 8.49 -0.77
N LEU A 479 -3.54 7.17 -0.99
CA LEU A 479 -3.81 6.18 0.05
C LEU A 479 -2.64 6.11 1.05
N LEU A 480 -1.39 6.08 0.57
CA LEU A 480 -0.21 6.11 1.43
C LEU A 480 -0.17 7.38 2.29
N ALA A 481 -0.48 8.55 1.71
CA ALA A 481 -0.60 9.80 2.45
C ALA A 481 -1.69 9.73 3.54
N ALA A 482 -2.84 9.14 3.19
CA ALA A 482 -3.94 8.99 4.13
C ALA A 482 -3.61 7.98 5.25
N MET A 483 -2.91 6.87 4.93
CA MET A 483 -2.41 5.92 5.94
C MET A 483 -1.41 6.58 6.89
N GLU A 484 -0.51 7.41 6.37
CA GLU A 484 0.51 8.10 7.16
C GLU A 484 -0.07 9.11 8.15
N THR A 485 -1.14 9.79 7.75
CA THR A 485 -1.81 10.82 8.57
C THR A 485 -3.02 10.30 9.34
N ALA A 486 -3.36 9.02 9.18
CA ALA A 486 -4.50 8.41 9.84
C ALA A 486 -4.36 8.48 11.38
N GLY A 487 -5.43 8.86 12.08
CA GLY A 487 -5.45 9.01 13.53
C GLY A 487 -4.82 10.31 14.07
N ASN A 488 -4.12 11.10 13.25
CA ASN A 488 -3.42 12.32 13.73
C ASN A 488 -4.33 13.39 14.36
N LYS A 489 -5.62 13.37 14.06
CA LYS A 489 -6.60 14.32 14.60
C LYS A 489 -7.06 13.97 16.03
N GLU A 490 -6.79 12.75 16.46
CA GLU A 490 -7.29 12.19 17.72
C GLU A 490 -6.23 12.22 18.83
N PHE A 491 -4.99 12.64 18.51
CA PHE A 491 -3.88 12.73 19.46
C PHE A 491 -3.40 14.18 19.63
N ASP A 492 -2.90 14.49 20.82
CA ASP A 492 -2.30 15.79 21.16
C ASP A 492 -1.08 16.10 20.27
N GLU A 493 -0.74 17.39 20.12
CA GLU A 493 0.34 17.86 19.25
C GLU A 493 1.71 17.28 19.60
N ASP A 494 1.93 16.90 20.85
CA ASP A 494 3.20 16.37 21.38
C ASP A 494 3.37 14.84 21.21
N THR A 495 2.37 14.13 20.70
CA THR A 495 2.44 12.69 20.49
C THR A 495 3.08 12.37 19.13
N GLU A 496 4.05 11.46 19.07
CA GLU A 496 4.65 11.02 17.82
C GLU A 496 3.60 10.28 16.96
N LYS A 497 3.22 10.90 15.84
CA LYS A 497 2.09 10.49 14.99
C LYS A 497 2.55 9.49 13.95
N LYS A 498 2.38 8.17 14.18
CA LYS A 498 2.86 7.12 13.26
C LYS A 498 1.85 6.61 12.23
N GLY A 499 0.58 7.00 12.29
CA GLY A 499 -0.45 6.59 11.33
C GLY A 499 -0.70 5.08 11.28
N LEU A 500 -1.20 4.60 10.12
CA LEU A 500 -1.47 3.17 9.85
C LEU A 500 -0.27 2.48 9.22
N GLY A 501 0.35 1.59 9.97
CA GLY A 501 1.53 0.82 9.55
C GLY A 501 2.80 1.67 9.43
N THR A 502 3.93 1.01 9.38
CA THR A 502 5.23 1.66 9.14
C THR A 502 5.47 1.85 7.64
N PRO A 503 6.38 2.73 7.22
CA PRO A 503 6.75 2.89 5.80
C PRO A 503 7.07 1.56 5.11
N ALA A 504 7.78 0.67 5.79
CA ALA A 504 8.16 -0.64 5.26
C ALA A 504 6.97 -1.60 5.04
N THR A 505 5.88 -1.47 5.81
CA THR A 505 4.76 -2.42 5.81
C THR A 505 3.57 -1.97 4.97
N ARG A 506 3.39 -0.66 4.73
CA ARG A 506 2.22 -0.10 4.00
C ARG A 506 2.04 -0.71 2.61
N ALA A 507 3.12 -0.86 1.85
CA ALA A 507 3.07 -1.49 0.53
C ALA A 507 2.53 -2.93 0.58
N GLY A 508 3.01 -3.73 1.54
CA GLY A 508 2.54 -5.10 1.76
C GLY A 508 1.06 -5.18 2.16
N ILE A 509 0.57 -4.22 2.93
CA ILE A 509 -0.86 -4.13 3.31
C ILE A 509 -1.74 -3.88 2.07
N ILE A 510 -1.35 -2.96 1.19
CA ILE A 510 -2.09 -2.69 -0.06
C ILE A 510 -2.11 -3.94 -0.94
N GLU A 511 -0.97 -4.61 -1.14
CA GLU A 511 -0.91 -5.86 -1.91
C GLU A 511 -1.79 -6.96 -1.29
N LYS A 512 -1.80 -7.08 0.04
CA LYS A 512 -2.63 -8.06 0.75
C LYS A 512 -4.12 -7.81 0.55
N LEU A 513 -4.57 -6.55 0.55
CA LEU A 513 -5.96 -6.19 0.25
C LEU A 513 -6.37 -6.62 -1.16
N ILE A 514 -5.49 -6.44 -2.13
CA ILE A 514 -5.73 -6.82 -3.53
C ILE A 514 -5.69 -8.34 -3.69
N TYR A 515 -4.69 -9.01 -3.11
CA TYR A 515 -4.58 -10.47 -3.14
C TYR A 515 -5.81 -11.15 -2.50
N SER A 516 -6.30 -10.61 -1.39
CA SER A 516 -7.50 -11.09 -0.70
C SER A 516 -8.81 -10.70 -1.40
N GLN A 517 -8.76 -10.00 -2.54
CA GLN A 517 -9.90 -9.55 -3.33
C GLN A 517 -10.86 -8.60 -2.59
N TYR A 518 -10.38 -7.89 -1.56
CA TYR A 518 -11.14 -6.84 -0.88
C TYR A 518 -11.00 -5.48 -1.58
N ALA A 519 -9.94 -5.29 -2.35
CA ALA A 519 -9.73 -4.14 -3.19
C ALA A 519 -9.24 -4.56 -4.59
N THR A 520 -9.38 -3.67 -5.56
CA THR A 520 -8.91 -3.89 -6.93
C THR A 520 -8.24 -2.63 -7.46
N ARG A 521 -7.25 -2.80 -8.34
CA ARG A 521 -6.62 -1.71 -9.08
C ARG A 521 -7.35 -1.46 -10.39
N LYS A 522 -7.75 -0.21 -10.65
CA LYS A 522 -8.28 0.25 -11.94
C LYS A 522 -7.44 1.43 -12.42
N GLY A 523 -6.47 1.18 -13.27
CA GLY A 523 -5.42 2.13 -13.60
C GLY A 523 -4.59 2.48 -12.35
N LYS A 524 -4.47 3.77 -12.01
CA LYS A 524 -3.80 4.22 -10.78
C LYS A 524 -4.72 4.19 -9.54
N GLN A 525 -6.02 3.92 -9.70
CA GLN A 525 -6.99 3.96 -8.61
C GLN A 525 -7.08 2.63 -7.89
N ILE A 526 -7.30 2.68 -6.58
CA ILE A 526 -7.60 1.53 -5.73
C ILE A 526 -9.05 1.67 -5.27
N LEU A 527 -9.86 0.68 -5.59
CA LEU A 527 -11.30 0.67 -5.32
C LEU A 527 -11.65 -0.53 -4.45
N PRO A 528 -12.55 -0.39 -3.45
CA PRO A 528 -13.04 -1.53 -2.69
C PRO A 528 -13.93 -2.40 -3.59
N THR A 529 -13.87 -3.70 -3.40
CA THR A 529 -14.82 -4.67 -3.99
C THR A 529 -16.08 -4.76 -3.13
N ASP A 530 -17.12 -5.42 -3.62
CA ASP A 530 -18.33 -5.63 -2.82
C ASP A 530 -18.04 -6.51 -1.60
N ASP A 531 -17.17 -7.51 -1.71
CA ASP A 531 -16.69 -8.29 -0.57
C ASP A 531 -15.95 -7.43 0.46
N GLY A 532 -15.15 -6.47 -0.01
CA GLY A 532 -14.47 -5.52 0.87
C GLY A 532 -15.43 -4.59 1.60
N LYS A 533 -16.48 -4.11 0.93
CA LYS A 533 -17.52 -3.26 1.56
C LYS A 533 -18.27 -4.04 2.65
N VAL A 534 -18.74 -5.25 2.33
CA VAL A 534 -19.45 -6.10 3.31
C VAL A 534 -18.54 -6.43 4.50
N LEU A 535 -17.24 -6.71 4.26
CA LEU A 535 -16.31 -6.97 5.37
C LEU A 535 -16.23 -5.76 6.32
N VAL A 536 -16.11 -4.54 5.79
CA VAL A 536 -16.07 -3.33 6.63
C VAL A 536 -17.40 -3.12 7.36
N GLU A 537 -18.52 -3.40 6.74
CA GLU A 537 -19.84 -3.22 7.32
C GLU A 537 -20.07 -4.13 8.55
N ILE A 538 -19.63 -5.40 8.48
CA ILE A 538 -19.86 -6.38 9.55
C ILE A 538 -18.87 -6.27 10.71
N LEU A 539 -17.75 -5.60 10.54
CA LEU A 539 -16.74 -5.47 11.59
C LEU A 539 -17.08 -4.34 12.56
N PRO A 540 -16.77 -4.51 13.86
CA PRO A 540 -16.98 -3.46 14.85
C PRO A 540 -16.05 -2.26 14.59
N ASP A 541 -16.48 -1.08 15.03
CA ASP A 541 -15.80 0.18 14.73
C ASP A 541 -14.35 0.22 15.21
N PHE A 542 -14.05 -0.37 16.37
CA PHE A 542 -12.69 -0.39 16.89
C PHE A 542 -11.69 -1.15 15.99
N LEU A 543 -12.12 -2.21 15.28
CA LEU A 543 -11.27 -2.92 14.32
C LEU A 543 -11.09 -2.15 12.99
N LYS A 544 -11.96 -1.18 12.72
CA LYS A 544 -11.89 -0.29 11.55
C LYS A 544 -11.15 1.00 11.86
N SER A 545 -10.94 1.30 13.15
CA SER A 545 -10.36 2.56 13.60
C SER A 545 -8.85 2.62 13.35
N ALA A 546 -8.41 3.72 12.76
CA ALA A 546 -7.00 4.05 12.63
C ALA A 546 -6.39 4.44 13.99
N SER A 547 -7.18 5.06 14.89
CA SER A 547 -6.71 5.50 16.20
C SER A 547 -6.28 4.34 17.08
N MET A 548 -7.00 3.22 17.07
CA MET A 548 -6.57 2.02 17.80
C MET A 548 -5.18 1.54 17.36
N THR A 549 -4.93 1.54 16.05
CA THR A 549 -3.63 1.13 15.51
C THR A 549 -2.53 2.11 15.91
N ALA A 550 -2.81 3.40 15.87
CA ALA A 550 -1.87 4.45 16.29
C ALA A 550 -1.57 4.38 17.79
N GLU A 551 -2.57 4.08 18.62
CA GLU A 551 -2.37 3.86 20.06
C GLU A 551 -1.45 2.66 20.34
N TRP A 552 -1.61 1.56 19.60
CA TRP A 552 -0.71 0.41 19.75
C TRP A 552 0.74 0.76 19.38
N GLU A 553 0.94 1.46 18.26
CA GLU A 553 2.29 1.89 17.86
C GLU A 553 2.90 2.84 18.89
N ASN A 554 2.10 3.71 19.51
CA ASN A 554 2.55 4.56 20.61
C ASN A 554 2.95 3.74 21.84
N GLN A 555 2.14 2.76 22.25
CA GLN A 555 2.49 1.87 23.36
C GLN A 555 3.77 1.07 23.08
N LEU A 556 3.98 0.61 21.83
CA LEU A 556 5.20 -0.07 21.44
C LEU A 556 6.40 0.86 21.48
N LEU A 557 6.25 2.13 21.13
CA LEU A 557 7.29 3.14 21.25
C LEU A 557 7.65 3.41 22.72
N LEU A 558 6.64 3.58 23.60
CA LEU A 558 6.86 3.71 25.05
C LEU A 558 7.59 2.47 25.63
N MET A 559 7.31 1.28 25.09
CA MET A 559 8.03 0.06 25.45
C MET A 559 9.49 0.10 25.02
N GLU A 560 9.80 0.61 23.83
CA GLU A 560 11.19 0.79 23.36
C GLU A 560 11.99 1.74 24.27
N HIS A 561 11.31 2.74 24.84
CA HIS A 561 11.90 3.64 25.81
C HIS A 561 11.96 3.06 27.23
N GLY A 562 11.39 1.86 27.45
CA GLY A 562 11.33 1.21 28.76
C GLY A 562 10.27 1.80 29.71
N GLU A 563 9.32 2.58 29.20
CA GLU A 563 8.29 3.26 29.98
C GLU A 563 7.10 2.37 30.31
N ILE A 564 6.81 1.36 29.48
CA ILE A 564 5.77 0.35 29.73
C ILE A 564 6.33 -1.07 29.59
N ALA A 565 5.80 -1.99 30.40
CA ALA A 565 6.19 -3.38 30.37
C ALA A 565 5.43 -4.18 29.30
N PRO A 566 6.05 -5.22 28.70
CA PRO A 566 5.44 -6.14 27.74
C PRO A 566 4.09 -6.70 28.21
N GLU A 567 3.97 -7.09 29.48
CA GLU A 567 2.78 -7.71 30.06
C GLU A 567 1.58 -6.76 30.09
N GLN A 568 1.81 -5.46 30.29
CA GLN A 568 0.76 -4.43 30.27
C GLN A 568 0.16 -4.31 28.88
N PHE A 569 0.98 -4.20 27.86
CA PHE A 569 0.54 -4.16 26.46
C PHE A 569 -0.24 -5.42 26.08
N MET A 570 0.32 -6.60 26.35
CA MET A 570 -0.31 -7.88 26.00
C MET A 570 -1.62 -8.12 26.76
N THR A 571 -1.78 -7.57 27.96
CA THR A 571 -3.07 -7.63 28.70
C THR A 571 -4.13 -6.79 27.98
N GLY A 572 -3.79 -5.61 27.49
CA GLY A 572 -4.67 -4.79 26.65
C GLY A 572 -5.17 -5.54 25.39
N ILE A 573 -4.26 -6.25 24.72
CA ILE A 573 -4.59 -7.07 23.55
C ILE A 573 -5.58 -8.18 23.89
N LYS A 574 -5.38 -8.91 24.99
CA LYS A 574 -6.27 -10.00 25.43
C LYS A 574 -7.68 -9.46 25.77
N ASN A 575 -7.76 -8.31 26.43
CA ASN A 575 -9.04 -7.67 26.75
C ASN A 575 -9.79 -7.28 25.46
N MET A 576 -9.09 -6.72 24.48
CA MET A 576 -9.68 -6.38 23.19
C MET A 576 -10.20 -7.61 22.43
N LEU A 577 -9.46 -8.75 22.45
CA LEU A 577 -9.95 -10.01 21.87
C LEU A 577 -11.25 -10.47 22.54
N THR A 578 -11.37 -10.34 23.86
CA THR A 578 -12.60 -10.70 24.59
C THR A 578 -13.76 -9.81 24.16
N MET A 579 -13.54 -8.49 24.04
CA MET A 579 -14.56 -7.55 23.53
C MET A 579 -15.01 -7.89 22.10
N MET A 580 -14.06 -8.25 21.25
CA MET A 580 -14.34 -8.66 19.86
C MET A 580 -15.23 -9.90 19.80
N LEU A 581 -14.91 -10.94 20.57
CA LEU A 581 -15.68 -12.17 20.58
C LEU A 581 -17.08 -11.95 21.14
N ASN A 582 -17.24 -11.17 22.21
CA ASN A 582 -18.56 -10.79 22.73
C ASN A 582 -19.42 -10.09 21.66
N GLY A 583 -18.80 -9.23 20.84
CA GLY A 583 -19.46 -8.61 19.68
C GLY A 583 -19.87 -9.63 18.61
N CYS A 584 -19.02 -10.63 18.35
CA CYS A 584 -19.34 -11.73 17.41
C CYS A 584 -20.49 -12.63 17.91
N ASP A 585 -20.67 -12.78 19.20
CA ASP A 585 -21.78 -13.56 19.78
C ASP A 585 -23.14 -12.91 19.53
N ALA A 586 -23.16 -11.59 19.42
CA ALA A 586 -24.38 -10.80 19.17
C ALA A 586 -24.83 -10.84 17.68
N ILE A 587 -24.05 -11.42 16.76
CA ILE A 587 -24.39 -11.49 15.34
C ILE A 587 -25.59 -12.42 15.14
N SER A 588 -26.67 -11.89 14.54
CA SER A 588 -27.90 -12.65 14.25
C SER A 588 -27.72 -13.62 13.09
N GLU A 589 -28.57 -14.65 13.00
CA GLU A 589 -28.59 -15.59 11.87
C GLU A 589 -28.88 -14.88 10.52
N GLU A 590 -29.64 -13.81 10.53
CA GLU A 590 -29.93 -13.03 9.32
C GLU A 590 -28.67 -12.31 8.81
N GLU A 591 -27.88 -11.74 9.72
CA GLU A 591 -26.61 -11.07 9.39
C GLU A 591 -25.58 -12.05 8.84
N THR A 592 -25.56 -13.30 9.28
CA THR A 592 -24.62 -14.31 8.76
C THR A 592 -24.79 -14.58 7.27
N ARG A 593 -25.95 -14.23 6.69
CA ARG A 593 -26.27 -14.42 5.27
C ARG A 593 -25.76 -13.30 4.36
N ARG A 594 -25.18 -12.23 4.89
CA ARG A 594 -24.75 -11.05 4.08
C ARG A 594 -23.73 -11.35 2.97
N PHE A 595 -22.89 -12.36 3.16
CA PHE A 595 -21.96 -12.84 2.11
C PHE A 595 -22.56 -13.90 1.19
N GLN A 596 -23.79 -14.33 1.43
CA GLN A 596 -24.48 -15.34 0.62
C GLN A 596 -25.15 -14.75 -0.63
N THR A 597 -24.66 -13.64 -1.17
CA THR A 597 -25.09 -13.10 -2.47
C THR A 597 -24.58 -13.94 -3.65
N ARG A 598 -24.48 -15.26 -3.48
CA ARG A 598 -24.43 -16.13 -4.64
C ARG A 598 -25.86 -16.20 -5.21
N GLU A 599 -26.04 -15.75 -6.44
CA GLU A 599 -27.27 -16.04 -7.16
C GLU A 599 -27.54 -17.54 -7.08
N SER A 600 -28.58 -17.90 -6.36
CA SER A 600 -29.07 -19.27 -6.39
C SER A 600 -29.48 -19.60 -7.83
N ILE A 601 -29.03 -20.72 -8.35
CA ILE A 601 -29.42 -21.21 -9.67
C ILE A 601 -30.72 -22.01 -9.66
N GLY A 602 -31.28 -22.27 -8.48
CA GLY A 602 -32.53 -23.02 -8.31
C GLY A 602 -32.67 -23.60 -6.90
N THR A 603 -33.67 -24.41 -6.72
CA THR A 603 -33.93 -25.15 -5.46
C THR A 603 -33.52 -26.61 -5.59
N CYS A 604 -33.00 -27.16 -4.50
CA CYS A 604 -32.62 -28.56 -4.45
C CYS A 604 -33.87 -29.50 -4.54
N PRO A 605 -33.87 -30.43 -5.46
CA PRO A 605 -35.02 -31.36 -5.62
C PRO A 605 -35.19 -32.34 -4.45
N VAL A 606 -34.13 -32.48 -3.61
CA VAL A 606 -34.15 -33.45 -2.47
C VAL A 606 -34.66 -32.78 -1.21
N CYS A 607 -34.13 -31.62 -0.82
CA CYS A 607 -34.44 -30.99 0.47
C CYS A 607 -35.07 -29.59 0.37
N GLY A 608 -35.26 -29.04 -0.83
CA GLY A 608 -35.86 -27.74 -1.05
C GLY A 608 -34.93 -26.52 -0.78
N SER A 609 -33.71 -26.73 -0.29
CA SER A 609 -32.75 -25.67 -0.03
C SER A 609 -32.18 -25.08 -1.32
N LEU A 610 -31.55 -23.91 -1.25
CA LEU A 610 -31.01 -23.24 -2.44
C LEU A 610 -29.78 -23.99 -2.99
N VAL A 611 -29.61 -23.97 -4.32
CA VAL A 611 -28.43 -24.55 -4.99
C VAL A 611 -27.55 -23.44 -5.53
N TYR A 612 -26.25 -23.52 -5.26
CA TYR A 612 -25.24 -22.54 -5.64
C TYR A 612 -24.20 -23.12 -6.60
N GLU A 613 -23.59 -22.23 -7.38
CA GLU A 613 -22.49 -22.60 -8.27
C GLU A 613 -21.14 -22.54 -7.55
N SER A 614 -20.32 -23.59 -7.72
CA SER A 614 -18.90 -23.62 -7.36
C SER A 614 -18.02 -23.75 -8.60
N LYS A 615 -16.71 -23.80 -8.42
CA LYS A 615 -15.76 -24.00 -9.50
C LYS A 615 -15.97 -25.33 -10.24
N THR A 616 -16.34 -26.39 -9.54
CA THR A 616 -16.40 -27.78 -10.03
C THR A 616 -17.81 -28.32 -10.13
N ASN A 617 -18.77 -27.79 -9.39
CA ASN A 617 -20.15 -28.32 -9.31
C ASN A 617 -21.17 -27.24 -9.00
N PHE A 618 -22.44 -27.62 -9.06
CA PHE A 618 -23.58 -26.91 -8.48
C PHE A 618 -24.06 -27.74 -7.29
N TYR A 619 -24.10 -27.16 -6.08
CA TYR A 619 -24.28 -27.90 -4.83
C TYR A 619 -25.39 -27.31 -3.94
N CYS A 620 -26.06 -28.18 -3.19
CA CYS A 620 -27.06 -27.77 -2.22
C CYS A 620 -26.44 -27.00 -1.06
N SER A 621 -27.09 -25.93 -0.60
CA SER A 621 -26.65 -25.14 0.57
C SER A 621 -26.83 -25.86 1.90
N ASN A 622 -27.68 -26.86 1.97
CA ASN A 622 -27.83 -27.68 3.15
C ASN A 622 -26.68 -28.71 3.22
N HIS A 623 -25.84 -28.60 4.25
CA HIS A 623 -24.67 -29.47 4.44
C HIS A 623 -25.02 -30.96 4.71
N ASP A 624 -26.20 -31.21 5.21
CA ASP A 624 -26.70 -32.59 5.44
C ASP A 624 -27.27 -33.21 4.15
N CYS A 625 -27.44 -32.39 3.09
CA CYS A 625 -27.91 -32.81 1.79
C CYS A 625 -26.76 -32.96 0.81
N HIS A 626 -26.50 -34.17 0.35
CA HIS A 626 -25.37 -34.48 -0.54
C HIS A 626 -25.66 -34.22 -2.01
N PHE A 627 -26.75 -33.51 -2.35
CA PHE A 627 -27.10 -33.19 -3.74
C PHE A 627 -26.09 -32.28 -4.39
N ALA A 628 -25.53 -32.72 -5.53
CA ALA A 628 -24.63 -31.94 -6.35
C ALA A 628 -24.70 -32.34 -7.84
N LEU A 629 -24.67 -31.33 -8.72
CA LEU A 629 -24.50 -31.51 -10.17
C LEU A 629 -23.06 -31.15 -10.55
N TRP A 630 -22.29 -32.16 -10.97
CA TRP A 630 -20.89 -31.97 -11.33
C TRP A 630 -20.75 -31.44 -12.75
N LYS A 631 -19.90 -30.38 -12.94
CA LYS A 631 -19.66 -29.77 -14.25
C LYS A 631 -19.00 -30.73 -15.23
N ASP A 632 -18.16 -31.63 -14.72
CA ASP A 632 -17.44 -32.68 -15.42
C ASP A 632 -18.13 -34.05 -15.30
N ASN A 633 -19.47 -34.08 -15.24
CA ASN A 633 -20.23 -35.31 -15.09
C ASN A 633 -19.90 -36.33 -16.16
N ARG A 634 -19.52 -37.56 -15.74
CA ARG A 634 -19.06 -38.64 -16.63
C ARG A 634 -20.10 -39.04 -17.69
N TYR A 635 -21.40 -38.96 -17.36
CA TYR A 635 -22.46 -39.30 -18.33
C TYR A 635 -22.47 -38.31 -19.49
N LEU A 636 -22.41 -37.01 -19.20
CA LEU A 636 -22.32 -35.96 -20.21
C LEU A 636 -20.99 -35.96 -20.96
N GLN A 637 -19.88 -36.17 -20.25
CA GLN A 637 -18.55 -36.32 -20.89
C GLN A 637 -18.48 -37.48 -21.88
N SER A 638 -19.21 -38.56 -21.64
CA SER A 638 -19.29 -39.66 -22.62
C SER A 638 -19.88 -39.24 -23.95
N MET A 639 -20.58 -38.10 -23.98
CA MET A 639 -21.21 -37.46 -25.15
C MET A 639 -20.56 -36.12 -25.51
N GLU A 640 -19.33 -35.91 -25.04
CA GLU A 640 -18.51 -34.69 -25.29
C GLU A 640 -19.18 -33.39 -24.84
N LYS A 641 -19.97 -33.45 -23.75
CA LYS A 641 -20.68 -32.31 -23.17
C LYS A 641 -20.32 -32.13 -21.69
N ASN A 642 -20.29 -30.86 -21.24
CA ASN A 642 -20.16 -30.49 -19.85
C ASN A 642 -21.45 -29.83 -19.34
N MET A 643 -21.69 -29.90 -18.03
CA MET A 643 -22.80 -29.22 -17.37
C MET A 643 -22.50 -27.73 -17.23
N ASP A 644 -23.26 -26.86 -17.88
CA ASP A 644 -23.14 -25.42 -17.70
C ASP A 644 -24.24 -24.87 -16.76
N LYS A 645 -24.14 -23.58 -16.37
CA LYS A 645 -25.08 -22.92 -15.44
C LYS A 645 -26.51 -22.93 -15.95
N LYS A 646 -26.72 -22.76 -17.27
CA LYS A 646 -28.07 -22.72 -17.88
C LYS A 646 -28.69 -24.11 -17.84
N MET A 647 -27.95 -25.12 -18.19
CA MET A 647 -28.40 -26.51 -18.15
C MET A 647 -28.73 -26.93 -16.72
N ALA A 648 -27.88 -26.63 -15.73
CA ALA A 648 -28.12 -26.90 -14.33
C ALA A 648 -29.37 -26.19 -13.80
N ALA A 649 -29.58 -24.92 -14.12
CA ALA A 649 -30.74 -24.14 -13.69
C ALA A 649 -32.04 -24.70 -14.28
N GLU A 650 -32.04 -25.14 -15.54
CA GLU A 650 -33.19 -25.72 -16.20
C GLU A 650 -33.55 -27.11 -15.64
N LEU A 651 -32.54 -27.94 -15.35
CA LEU A 651 -32.70 -29.22 -14.67
C LEU A 651 -33.29 -29.04 -13.26
N LEU A 652 -32.81 -28.07 -12.49
CA LEU A 652 -33.33 -27.76 -11.14
C LEU A 652 -34.80 -27.27 -11.21
N LYS A 653 -35.17 -26.56 -12.26
CA LYS A 653 -36.54 -26.00 -12.45
C LYS A 653 -37.57 -27.04 -12.89
N SER A 654 -37.18 -27.93 -13.77
CA SER A 654 -38.15 -28.80 -14.49
C SER A 654 -37.78 -30.29 -14.47
N GLY A 655 -36.62 -30.67 -13.96
CA GLY A 655 -36.09 -32.04 -14.05
C GLY A 655 -35.63 -32.45 -15.46
N CYS A 656 -35.76 -31.55 -16.45
CA CYS A 656 -35.49 -31.85 -17.84
C CYS A 656 -34.90 -30.63 -18.57
N VAL A 657 -33.91 -30.86 -19.45
CA VAL A 657 -33.35 -29.83 -20.33
C VAL A 657 -33.08 -30.36 -21.72
N HIS A 658 -33.44 -29.58 -22.74
CA HIS A 658 -33.13 -29.93 -24.14
C HIS A 658 -31.66 -29.59 -24.43
N VAL A 659 -30.89 -30.61 -24.83
CA VAL A 659 -29.42 -30.47 -25.09
C VAL A 659 -29.15 -30.75 -26.57
N LYS A 660 -28.48 -29.79 -27.21
CA LYS A 660 -28.00 -29.89 -28.59
C LYS A 660 -26.53 -30.28 -28.62
N ASP A 661 -26.08 -30.77 -29.74
CA ASP A 661 -24.67 -31.10 -30.00
C ASP A 661 -24.10 -32.15 -29.05
N LEU A 662 -24.93 -33.16 -28.70
CA LEU A 662 -24.46 -34.37 -28.03
C LEU A 662 -23.78 -35.29 -29.06
N TYR A 663 -22.61 -35.83 -28.75
CA TYR A 663 -21.86 -36.66 -29.68
C TYR A 663 -22.04 -38.16 -29.34
N SER A 664 -22.43 -38.93 -30.36
CA SER A 664 -22.53 -40.40 -30.25
C SER A 664 -21.27 -41.09 -30.85
N ARG A 665 -20.39 -41.57 -30.02
CA ARG A 665 -19.18 -42.34 -30.44
C ARG A 665 -19.55 -43.59 -31.26
N LYS A 666 -20.70 -44.24 -30.90
CA LYS A 666 -21.13 -45.46 -31.59
C LYS A 666 -21.64 -45.18 -33.02
N LYS A 667 -22.23 -44.03 -33.28
CA LYS A 667 -22.80 -43.66 -34.60
C LYS A 667 -21.95 -42.59 -35.31
N ASN A 668 -20.88 -42.09 -34.71
CA ASN A 668 -20.01 -41.06 -35.20
C ASN A 668 -20.77 -39.81 -35.72
N MET A 669 -21.76 -39.33 -34.93
CA MET A 669 -22.59 -38.22 -35.33
C MET A 669 -23.10 -37.41 -34.11
N TYR A 670 -23.39 -36.13 -34.37
CA TYR A 670 -24.06 -35.26 -33.38
C TYR A 670 -25.55 -35.51 -33.40
N PHE A 671 -26.20 -35.39 -32.23
CA PHE A 671 -27.61 -35.52 -32.05
C PHE A 671 -28.11 -34.58 -30.95
N GLU A 672 -29.42 -34.39 -30.88
CA GLU A 672 -30.10 -33.62 -29.83
C GLU A 672 -31.07 -34.54 -29.08
N ALA A 673 -31.19 -34.32 -27.76
CA ALA A 673 -32.09 -35.08 -26.91
C ALA A 673 -32.48 -34.27 -25.67
N ASP A 674 -33.53 -34.65 -25.00
CA ASP A 674 -33.91 -34.13 -23.70
C ASP A 674 -33.17 -34.93 -22.62
N LEU A 675 -32.37 -34.23 -21.83
CA LEU A 675 -31.68 -34.77 -20.67
C LEU A 675 -32.61 -34.71 -19.46
N LEU A 676 -32.94 -35.86 -18.91
CA LEU A 676 -33.76 -36.01 -17.71
C LEU A 676 -32.86 -36.22 -16.51
N MET A 677 -33.17 -35.56 -15.42
CA MET A 677 -32.49 -35.68 -14.13
C MET A 677 -33.42 -36.34 -13.14
N ASP A 678 -32.92 -37.35 -12.45
CA ASP A 678 -33.57 -38.02 -11.33
C ASP A 678 -32.61 -38.02 -10.11
N ALA A 679 -33.08 -37.53 -8.97
CA ALA A 679 -32.30 -37.46 -7.74
C ALA A 679 -32.97 -38.29 -6.65
N ASP A 680 -32.24 -39.22 -6.07
CA ASP A 680 -32.73 -40.03 -4.97
C ASP A 680 -32.69 -39.30 -3.60
N GLU A 681 -33.28 -39.87 -2.58
CA GLU A 681 -33.35 -39.30 -1.21
C GLU A 681 -31.94 -39.08 -0.59
N THR A 682 -30.92 -39.76 -1.08
CA THR A 682 -29.53 -39.59 -0.62
C THR A 682 -28.78 -38.47 -1.32
N GLY A 683 -29.42 -37.77 -2.30
CA GLY A 683 -28.81 -36.71 -3.11
C GLY A 683 -28.01 -37.22 -4.31
N ARG A 684 -28.03 -38.51 -4.61
CA ARG A 684 -27.36 -39.07 -5.78
C ARG A 684 -28.18 -38.79 -7.03
N VAL A 685 -27.53 -38.22 -8.05
CA VAL A 685 -28.15 -37.79 -9.30
C VAL A 685 -27.87 -38.79 -10.43
N ASN A 686 -28.91 -39.22 -11.11
CA ASN A 686 -28.88 -40.04 -12.30
C ASN A 686 -29.38 -39.24 -13.51
N PHE A 687 -28.81 -39.50 -14.69
CA PHE A 687 -29.25 -38.88 -15.93
C PHE A 687 -29.68 -39.94 -16.92
N SER A 688 -30.73 -39.59 -17.72
CA SER A 688 -31.18 -40.37 -18.85
C SER A 688 -31.55 -39.47 -20.04
N LEU A 689 -31.58 -40.06 -21.23
CA LEU A 689 -31.95 -39.32 -22.44
C LEU A 689 -33.35 -39.74 -22.88
N SER A 690 -34.17 -38.73 -23.21
CA SER A 690 -35.43 -38.90 -23.91
C SER A 690 -35.34 -38.28 -25.30
N PHE A 691 -35.93 -38.94 -26.29
CA PHE A 691 -35.91 -38.45 -27.67
C PHE A 691 -37.30 -37.91 -28.02
N PRO A 692 -37.43 -36.66 -28.49
CA PRO A 692 -38.72 -36.12 -28.88
C PRO A 692 -39.30 -36.96 -30.02
N GLN A 693 -40.55 -37.38 -29.88
CA GLN A 693 -41.28 -38.10 -30.94
C GLN A 693 -41.39 -37.19 -32.17
N LYS A 694 -40.86 -37.64 -33.31
CA LYS A 694 -41.04 -36.94 -34.59
C LYS A 694 -42.54 -36.89 -34.90
N LYS A 695 -43.15 -35.69 -34.91
CA LYS A 695 -44.48 -35.51 -35.46
C LYS A 695 -44.54 -36.07 -36.88
N PRO A 696 -45.54 -36.90 -37.27
CA PRO A 696 -45.64 -37.44 -38.62
C PRO A 696 -45.76 -36.31 -39.64
N LYS A 697 -44.87 -36.29 -40.61
CA LYS A 697 -44.96 -35.35 -41.76
C LYS A 697 -46.27 -35.61 -42.48
N ASN A 698 -47.26 -34.68 -42.40
CA ASN A 698 -48.43 -34.68 -43.27
C ASN A 698 -48.00 -34.64 -44.75
N LYS A 699 -48.17 -35.76 -45.42
CA LYS A 699 -48.04 -35.81 -46.88
C LYS A 699 -49.18 -34.97 -47.48
N SER A 700 -48.89 -33.75 -47.87
CA SER A 700 -49.81 -32.98 -48.74
C SER A 700 -49.95 -33.71 -50.07
N LYS A 701 -51.14 -34.28 -50.31
CA LYS A 701 -51.56 -34.77 -51.64
C LYS A 701 -51.61 -33.55 -52.60
N LYS A 702 -50.68 -33.57 -53.58
CA LYS A 702 -50.87 -32.77 -54.79
C LYS A 702 -52.16 -33.29 -55.53
N LYS A 703 -53.12 -32.41 -55.80
CA LYS A 703 -54.00 -32.41 -56.96
C LYS A 703 -53.62 -31.19 -57.79
#